data_e61a6cb1990254ac89aac69fe02097b8
#
_entry.id   e61a6cb1990254ac89aac69fe02097b8
#
_cell.length_a   1.000
_cell.length_b   1.000
_cell.length_c   1.000
_cell.angle_alpha   90.00
_cell.angle_beta   90.00
_cell.angle_gamma   90.00
#
_symmetry.space_group_name_H-M   'P 1'
#
loop_
_entity.id
_entity.type
_entity.pdbx_description
1 polymer ?
#
loop_
_entity_poly.entity_id
_entity_poly.type
_entity_poly.pdbx_seq_one_letter_code
_entity_poly.pdbx_strand_id
1 'polypeptide(L)'
;MSDKIKVFGARVHNLKNIDVEIPRNSLTVITGLSGSGKSSLAFDTIYAEGQRRYIETFSAYARNFLGNMERPDVDKITGLSPVISIEQKTTSKNPRSTVGTQTEIYDFLRLLYARAGEAYSWMTGERMVKYTEERVVEMILSDYSGRRIYVLAPLVRNRKGHYRELFDQMRRKGYLYIRIDGVVTELVEGMKVDRYKNHNIEVVIDKLAIKSVDTERLRHTVSTAMRQGDGLVMILDKETESTKFYSKRLMCPTSGIAYKDPAPNIFSFNSPEGACPRCKGLGYINEIDPQKIMPDTHLSIYDGGIVPLGKFKKQLIFWQIESILSEYGCTLKSPLSDIPTECLHDILYGRIEDVRVSKDLVKTSSDYFTDYSGVVKYLRGIIEDDDSASGQKWAGQFLNTQPCPECHGQRLNREALSYRLCGKNIAEVASMDISEMRDWVASLPKHLSPRQTEIAGEITKEILTRTDFLLNVGLGYLSLARPSQSLSGGESQRIRLATQIGSQLVNVLYILDEPSIGLHQRDNERLINSLRELRDIGNTVLVVEHDKDMMLAADYIVDIGPFAGRHGGEVVFQGTPHKMLQTQTLTSRYLSGDLSIPIPSVRRKGSGNCITIHGARGNNLKDIDVSFALGTLTVVTGVSGSGKSTLINETLQPILSQHFYRSQKCPMPYTSVEGIEHIDKVVTVDQQPIGRTPRSNPATYTGVFSDIRSLFVALPESKIRGYKPGRFSFNVRGGRCETCGGNGYRTIEMNFLPDVMVPCEECHGRRYNRETLEVRYKGKSIADILDMTVNQAVDFFSTVPSILTKIKSLQNVGLGYIRLGQPSTTLSGGESQRIKLATELAKRDTGRTLYILDEPTTGLHFEDIRVLMDVLQRLVDKGNTVIIIEHNLDVIKLADYIIDMGPEGGDGGGQILSEGTPEEVAESAEGYTPRFLKEELGEPKG
;
A
#
# COMPACT_ATOMS: atom_id res chain seq x y z
N MET A 1 -21.92 -0.45 -36.96
CA MET A 1 -21.66 0.36 -35.76
C MET A 1 -20.94 1.63 -36.19
N SER A 2 -21.09 2.75 -35.48
CA SER A 2 -20.37 3.99 -35.81
C SER A 2 -18.86 3.77 -35.61
N ASP A 3 -18.03 4.15 -36.59
CA ASP A 3 -16.57 4.03 -36.50
C ASP A 3 -15.93 5.03 -35.53
N LYS A 4 -16.75 5.88 -34.91
CA LYS A 4 -16.31 6.93 -33.98
C LYS A 4 -17.23 7.01 -32.78
N ILE A 5 -16.65 7.35 -31.63
CA ILE A 5 -17.35 7.86 -30.44
C ILE A 5 -17.53 9.35 -30.66
N LYS A 6 -18.78 9.84 -30.58
CA LYS A 6 -19.09 11.27 -30.75
C LYS A 6 -19.75 11.80 -29.51
N VAL A 7 -19.17 12.84 -28.94
CA VAL A 7 -19.68 13.63 -27.82
C VAL A 7 -20.21 14.94 -28.36
N PHE A 8 -21.44 15.30 -28.03
CA PHE A 8 -22.08 16.54 -28.47
C PHE A 8 -22.48 17.39 -27.27
N GLY A 9 -22.05 18.63 -27.25
CA GLY A 9 -22.47 19.62 -26.27
C GLY A 9 -22.03 19.31 -24.84
N ALA A 10 -20.80 18.89 -24.60
CA ALA A 10 -20.31 18.63 -23.24
C ALA A 10 -20.07 19.95 -22.46
N ARG A 11 -20.69 20.06 -21.26
CA ARG A 11 -20.67 21.26 -20.41
C ARG A 11 -20.27 20.99 -18.97
N VAL A 12 -19.75 19.79 -18.70
CA VAL A 12 -19.34 19.37 -17.35
C VAL A 12 -18.19 20.25 -16.87
N HIS A 13 -18.29 20.79 -15.64
CA HIS A 13 -17.30 21.65 -14.98
C HIS A 13 -16.94 22.92 -15.80
N ASN A 14 -15.76 22.94 -16.42
CA ASN A 14 -15.27 24.08 -17.18
C ASN A 14 -15.40 23.90 -18.71
N LEU A 15 -15.95 22.78 -19.16
CA LEU A 15 -16.15 22.52 -20.61
C LEU A 15 -17.18 23.50 -21.18
N LYS A 16 -16.85 24.07 -22.35
CA LYS A 16 -17.61 25.14 -22.99
C LYS A 16 -18.48 24.63 -24.14
N ASN A 17 -19.43 23.72 -23.86
CA ASN A 17 -20.33 23.14 -24.86
C ASN A 17 -19.58 22.56 -26.06
N ILE A 18 -18.61 21.68 -25.78
CA ILE A 18 -17.70 21.17 -26.79
C ILE A 18 -18.24 19.91 -27.49
N ASP A 19 -17.89 19.80 -28.77
CA ASP A 19 -18.11 18.60 -29.59
C ASP A 19 -16.77 17.91 -29.82
N VAL A 20 -16.72 16.58 -29.59
CA VAL A 20 -15.50 15.77 -29.77
C VAL A 20 -15.80 14.49 -30.50
N GLU A 21 -14.95 14.15 -31.47
CA GLU A 21 -14.99 12.87 -32.21
C GLU A 21 -13.73 12.06 -31.91
N ILE A 22 -13.89 10.82 -31.41
CA ILE A 22 -12.81 9.90 -31.07
C ILE A 22 -12.94 8.67 -31.94
N PRO A 23 -11.91 8.28 -32.73
CA PRO A 23 -11.93 7.05 -33.54
C PRO A 23 -12.02 5.83 -32.60
N ARG A 24 -12.75 4.80 -33.03
CA ARG A 24 -12.77 3.51 -32.33
C ARG A 24 -11.56 2.67 -32.76
N ASN A 25 -11.22 1.68 -31.93
CA ASN A 25 -10.06 0.81 -32.15
C ASN A 25 -8.78 1.61 -32.38
N SER A 26 -8.59 2.67 -31.59
CA SER A 26 -7.46 3.58 -31.67
C SER A 26 -6.91 3.90 -30.30
N LEU A 27 -5.64 4.25 -30.21
CA LEU A 27 -5.02 4.88 -29.07
C LEU A 27 -5.18 6.39 -29.20
N THR A 28 -6.06 6.98 -28.39
CA THR A 28 -6.34 8.42 -28.41
C THR A 28 -5.81 9.06 -27.14
N VAL A 29 -5.02 10.12 -27.27
CA VAL A 29 -4.50 10.91 -26.15
C VAL A 29 -5.29 12.20 -25.98
N ILE A 30 -5.80 12.47 -24.78
CA ILE A 30 -6.37 13.77 -24.39
C ILE A 30 -5.28 14.54 -23.64
N THR A 31 -4.89 15.69 -24.16
CA THR A 31 -3.83 16.52 -23.59
C THR A 31 -4.29 17.98 -23.38
N GLY A 32 -3.40 18.83 -22.88
CA GLY A 32 -3.62 20.27 -22.62
C GLY A 32 -3.15 20.68 -21.22
N LEU A 33 -3.20 21.94 -20.89
CA LEU A 33 -2.75 22.50 -19.59
C LEU A 33 -3.45 21.84 -18.39
N SER A 34 -2.79 21.85 -17.22
CA SER A 34 -3.43 21.43 -15.98
C SER A 34 -4.65 22.29 -15.68
N GLY A 35 -5.80 21.64 -15.38
CA GLY A 35 -7.08 22.34 -15.18
C GLY A 35 -7.76 22.85 -16.46
N SER A 36 -7.34 22.41 -17.65
CA SER A 36 -8.02 22.78 -18.93
C SER A 36 -9.35 22.07 -19.15
N GLY A 37 -9.62 20.93 -18.46
CA GLY A 37 -10.86 20.16 -18.59
C GLY A 37 -10.68 18.74 -19.18
N LYS A 38 -9.46 18.25 -19.27
CA LYS A 38 -9.14 16.89 -19.75
C LYS A 38 -9.89 15.79 -19.01
N SER A 39 -9.73 15.75 -17.67
CA SER A 39 -10.39 14.77 -16.80
C SER A 39 -11.92 14.94 -16.83
N SER A 40 -12.41 16.19 -16.94
CA SER A 40 -13.85 16.47 -17.09
C SER A 40 -14.43 15.85 -18.37
N LEU A 41 -13.69 15.84 -19.48
CA LEU A 41 -14.12 15.16 -20.68
C LEU A 41 -14.00 13.64 -20.56
N ALA A 42 -12.86 13.12 -20.13
CA ALA A 42 -12.57 11.69 -20.11
C ALA A 42 -13.39 10.95 -19.04
N PHE A 43 -13.35 11.41 -17.78
CA PHE A 43 -13.94 10.72 -16.62
C PHE A 43 -15.34 11.23 -16.29
N ASP A 44 -15.52 12.53 -16.12
CA ASP A 44 -16.79 13.09 -15.66
C ASP A 44 -17.86 13.15 -16.79
N THR A 45 -17.46 12.99 -18.05
CA THR A 45 -18.37 12.96 -19.21
C THR A 45 -18.45 11.57 -19.85
N ILE A 46 -17.36 11.10 -20.47
CA ILE A 46 -17.40 9.86 -21.29
C ILE A 46 -17.54 8.63 -20.41
N TYR A 47 -16.70 8.49 -19.38
CA TYR A 47 -16.76 7.36 -18.44
C TYR A 47 -18.08 7.36 -17.64
N ALA A 48 -18.47 8.49 -17.08
CA ALA A 48 -19.69 8.61 -16.30
C ALA A 48 -20.94 8.21 -17.11
N GLU A 49 -21.06 8.64 -18.35
CA GLU A 49 -22.17 8.24 -19.22
C GLU A 49 -22.11 6.76 -19.61
N GLY A 50 -20.90 6.22 -19.87
CA GLY A 50 -20.71 4.80 -20.18
C GLY A 50 -21.10 3.91 -19.00
N GLN A 51 -20.69 4.27 -17.79
CA GLN A 51 -21.04 3.58 -16.55
C GLN A 51 -22.55 3.68 -16.26
N ARG A 52 -23.15 4.85 -16.43
CA ARG A 52 -24.59 5.06 -16.28
C ARG A 52 -25.39 4.12 -17.20
N ARG A 53 -25.04 4.04 -18.47
CA ARG A 53 -25.70 3.13 -19.43
C ARG A 53 -25.52 1.66 -19.05
N TYR A 54 -24.36 1.29 -18.56
CA TYR A 54 -24.12 -0.08 -18.08
C TYR A 54 -25.03 -0.43 -16.91
N ILE A 55 -25.14 0.46 -15.91
CA ILE A 55 -26.03 0.28 -14.75
C ILE A 55 -27.50 0.23 -15.18
N GLU A 56 -27.92 0.98 -16.18
CA GLU A 56 -29.28 0.92 -16.71
C GLU A 56 -29.68 -0.45 -17.27
N THR A 57 -28.70 -1.28 -17.66
CA THR A 57 -28.97 -2.67 -18.12
C THR A 57 -29.32 -3.62 -16.98
N PHE A 58 -29.08 -3.25 -15.75
CA PHE A 58 -29.37 -4.09 -14.58
C PHE A 58 -30.87 -4.08 -14.22
N SER A 59 -31.29 -5.10 -13.46
CA SER A 59 -32.65 -5.18 -12.94
C SER A 59 -32.99 -3.97 -12.05
N ALA A 60 -34.28 -3.63 -11.94
CA ALA A 60 -34.73 -2.53 -11.09
C ALA A 60 -34.30 -2.69 -9.61
N TYR A 61 -34.22 -3.91 -9.12
CA TYR A 61 -33.72 -4.23 -7.79
C TYR A 61 -32.24 -3.88 -7.64
N ALA A 62 -31.38 -4.30 -8.58
CA ALA A 62 -29.97 -3.99 -8.57
C ALA A 62 -29.70 -2.48 -8.72
N ARG A 63 -30.47 -1.78 -9.56
CA ARG A 63 -30.38 -0.32 -9.71
C ARG A 63 -30.71 0.44 -8.43
N ASN A 64 -31.73 0.01 -7.68
CA ASN A 64 -32.07 0.62 -6.40
C ASN A 64 -30.96 0.41 -5.34
N PHE A 65 -30.21 -0.65 -5.45
CA PHE A 65 -29.08 -0.96 -4.57
C PHE A 65 -27.80 -0.18 -4.94
N LEU A 66 -27.57 0.05 -6.24
CA LEU A 66 -26.40 0.75 -6.78
C LEU A 66 -26.58 2.29 -6.80
N GLY A 67 -27.81 2.78 -6.56
CA GLY A 67 -28.17 4.20 -6.65
C GLY A 67 -28.36 4.69 -8.09
N ASN A 68 -29.08 5.79 -8.24
CA ASN A 68 -29.27 6.47 -9.51
C ASN A 68 -28.05 7.36 -9.79
N MET A 69 -27.30 7.06 -10.83
CA MET A 69 -26.24 7.96 -11.32
C MET A 69 -26.87 9.15 -12.05
N GLU A 70 -26.44 10.35 -11.68
CA GLU A 70 -26.80 11.55 -12.43
C GLU A 70 -26.22 11.51 -13.83
N ARG A 71 -27.01 11.94 -14.81
CA ARG A 71 -26.54 12.09 -16.17
C ARG A 71 -25.55 13.25 -16.24
N PRO A 72 -24.37 13.09 -16.85
CA PRO A 72 -23.45 14.21 -17.07
C PRO A 72 -24.12 15.28 -17.96
N ASP A 73 -23.72 16.52 -17.77
CA ASP A 73 -24.24 17.66 -18.57
C ASP A 73 -23.67 17.59 -20.00
N VAL A 74 -24.34 16.79 -20.82
CA VAL A 74 -24.00 16.55 -22.22
C VAL A 74 -25.28 16.33 -23.04
N ASP A 75 -25.33 16.86 -24.25
CA ASP A 75 -26.51 16.71 -25.09
C ASP A 75 -26.69 15.24 -25.51
N LYS A 76 -25.64 14.64 -26.07
CA LYS A 76 -25.66 13.26 -26.55
C LYS A 76 -24.26 12.65 -26.66
N ILE A 77 -24.11 11.37 -26.34
CA ILE A 77 -22.92 10.58 -26.68
C ILE A 77 -23.34 9.35 -27.47
N THR A 78 -22.69 9.12 -28.62
CA THR A 78 -22.95 7.95 -29.49
C THR A 78 -21.68 7.13 -29.70
N GLY A 79 -21.85 5.85 -30.05
CA GLY A 79 -20.72 4.94 -30.33
C GLY A 79 -19.99 4.42 -29.13
N LEU A 80 -20.48 4.61 -27.90
CA LEU A 80 -19.86 4.07 -26.68
C LEU A 80 -19.92 2.54 -26.66
N SER A 81 -18.77 1.93 -26.37
CA SER A 81 -18.62 0.53 -25.94
C SER A 81 -18.72 0.45 -24.40
N PRO A 82 -18.77 -0.75 -23.79
CA PRO A 82 -18.55 -0.89 -22.36
C PRO A 82 -17.26 -0.19 -21.94
N VAL A 83 -17.30 0.55 -20.82
CA VAL A 83 -16.20 1.42 -20.40
C VAL A 83 -15.53 0.88 -19.14
N ILE A 84 -14.20 0.83 -19.16
CA ILE A 84 -13.37 0.50 -17.99
C ILE A 84 -12.43 1.66 -17.71
N SER A 85 -12.44 2.15 -16.46
CA SER A 85 -11.55 3.22 -15.97
C SER A 85 -10.42 2.64 -15.16
N ILE A 86 -9.20 3.13 -15.41
CA ILE A 86 -8.00 2.78 -14.65
C ILE A 86 -7.39 4.06 -14.07
N GLU A 87 -7.86 4.43 -12.87
CA GLU A 87 -7.46 5.64 -12.16
C GLU A 87 -6.36 5.36 -11.12
N GLN A 88 -5.62 6.38 -10.72
CA GLN A 88 -4.55 6.28 -9.71
C GLN A 88 -5.05 6.14 -8.27
N LYS A 89 -6.24 6.67 -7.94
CA LYS A 89 -6.69 6.96 -6.57
C LYS A 89 -7.08 5.77 -5.70
N THR A 90 -7.01 4.55 -6.18
CA THR A 90 -7.54 3.38 -5.44
C THR A 90 -6.47 2.38 -5.03
N THR A 91 -5.60 2.74 -4.08
CA THR A 91 -4.84 1.73 -3.35
C THR A 91 -5.79 1.02 -2.38
N SER A 92 -5.83 -0.32 -2.46
CA SER A 92 -6.63 -1.11 -1.52
C SER A 92 -6.14 -0.92 -0.10
N LYS A 93 -7.03 -0.52 0.81
CA LYS A 93 -6.73 -0.41 2.25
C LYS A 93 -6.75 -1.77 2.96
N ASN A 94 -7.11 -2.83 2.27
CA ASN A 94 -7.19 -4.17 2.86
C ASN A 94 -5.78 -4.72 3.12
N PRO A 95 -5.39 -5.02 4.38
CA PRO A 95 -4.06 -5.52 4.72
C PRO A 95 -3.77 -6.93 4.18
N ARG A 96 -4.79 -7.64 3.72
CA ARG A 96 -4.67 -8.96 3.12
C ARG A 96 -4.51 -8.94 1.60
N SER A 97 -4.71 -7.78 0.96
CA SER A 97 -4.51 -7.64 -0.49
C SER A 97 -3.02 -7.56 -0.82
N THR A 98 -2.60 -8.38 -1.78
CA THR A 98 -1.22 -8.42 -2.28
C THR A 98 -1.20 -8.30 -3.81
N VAL A 99 -0.03 -8.04 -4.40
CA VAL A 99 0.14 -8.07 -5.86
C VAL A 99 -0.39 -9.39 -6.43
N GLY A 100 -0.02 -10.53 -5.83
CA GLY A 100 -0.46 -11.85 -6.28
C GLY A 100 -1.97 -12.07 -6.25
N THR A 101 -2.69 -11.49 -5.26
CA THR A 101 -4.15 -11.60 -5.19
C THR A 101 -4.86 -10.62 -6.13
N GLN A 102 -4.26 -9.47 -6.45
CA GLN A 102 -4.82 -8.52 -7.41
C GLN A 102 -4.66 -8.98 -8.86
N THR A 103 -3.56 -9.69 -9.16
CA THR A 103 -3.25 -10.21 -10.49
C THR A 103 -3.82 -11.62 -10.72
N GLU A 104 -4.46 -12.22 -9.72
CA GLU A 104 -4.95 -13.61 -9.71
C GLU A 104 -3.84 -14.67 -9.88
N ILE A 105 -2.58 -14.29 -10.05
CA ILE A 105 -1.46 -15.23 -10.21
C ILE A 105 -1.33 -16.15 -8.99
N TYR A 106 -1.58 -15.61 -7.79
CA TYR A 106 -1.53 -16.39 -6.56
C TYR A 106 -2.58 -17.51 -6.53
N ASP A 107 -3.73 -17.33 -7.18
CA ASP A 107 -4.78 -18.35 -7.28
C ASP A 107 -4.34 -19.51 -8.18
N PHE A 108 -3.64 -19.21 -9.27
CA PHE A 108 -3.02 -20.24 -10.11
C PHE A 108 -1.86 -20.93 -9.39
N LEU A 109 -1.04 -20.25 -8.62
CA LEU A 109 0.00 -20.85 -7.78
C LEU A 109 -0.60 -21.81 -6.74
N ARG A 110 -1.69 -21.44 -6.07
CA ARG A 110 -2.40 -22.33 -5.13
C ARG A 110 -2.90 -23.60 -5.82
N LEU A 111 -3.43 -23.45 -7.03
CA LEU A 111 -3.88 -24.60 -7.83
C LEU A 111 -2.69 -25.49 -8.25
N LEU A 112 -1.58 -24.87 -8.67
CA LEU A 112 -0.35 -25.58 -9.05
C LEU A 112 0.19 -26.42 -7.89
N TYR A 113 0.32 -25.82 -6.69
CA TYR A 113 0.80 -26.52 -5.49
C TYR A 113 -0.17 -27.61 -5.03
N ALA A 114 -1.48 -27.42 -5.14
CA ALA A 114 -2.46 -28.43 -4.81
C ALA A 114 -2.45 -29.64 -5.76
N ARG A 115 -2.04 -29.46 -7.01
CA ARG A 115 -2.06 -30.52 -8.04
C ARG A 115 -0.71 -31.19 -8.28
N ALA A 116 0.38 -30.41 -8.23
CA ALA A 116 1.72 -30.89 -8.57
C ALA A 116 2.71 -30.83 -7.40
N GLY A 117 2.37 -30.17 -6.28
CA GLY A 117 3.24 -30.02 -5.12
C GLY A 117 3.47 -31.32 -4.37
N GLU A 118 4.68 -31.50 -3.88
CA GLU A 118 5.09 -32.65 -3.06
C GLU A 118 5.08 -32.26 -1.57
N ALA A 119 4.44 -33.09 -0.76
CA ALA A 119 4.34 -32.87 0.68
C ALA A 119 5.58 -33.41 1.41
N TYR A 120 6.09 -32.63 2.35
CA TYR A 120 7.20 -32.98 3.24
C TYR A 120 6.74 -32.87 4.70
N SER A 121 7.32 -33.64 5.58
CA SER A 121 7.04 -33.57 7.02
C SER A 121 7.73 -32.33 7.60
N TRP A 122 6.97 -31.46 8.27
CA TRP A 122 7.55 -30.29 8.95
C TRP A 122 8.42 -30.65 10.17
N MET A 123 8.32 -31.90 10.67
CA MET A 123 9.16 -32.39 11.77
C MET A 123 10.46 -33.03 11.31
N THR A 124 10.39 -33.90 10.29
CA THR A 124 11.53 -34.74 9.88
C THR A 124 12.15 -34.28 8.57
N GLY A 125 11.47 -33.44 7.80
CA GLY A 125 11.91 -33.06 6.45
C GLY A 125 11.73 -34.15 5.39
N GLU A 126 11.24 -35.32 5.77
CA GLU A 126 11.04 -36.44 4.85
C GLU A 126 9.85 -36.22 3.94
N ARG A 127 9.96 -36.72 2.71
CA ARG A 127 8.85 -36.73 1.76
C ARG A 127 7.70 -37.58 2.26
N MET A 128 6.50 -37.07 2.26
CA MET A 128 5.31 -37.80 2.63
C MET A 128 4.85 -38.75 1.52
N VAL A 129 4.33 -39.85 1.91
CA VAL A 129 3.88 -40.93 1.02
C VAL A 129 2.41 -41.26 1.24
N LYS A 130 1.76 -41.67 0.19
CA LYS A 130 0.38 -42.19 0.19
C LYS A 130 0.41 -43.58 -0.39
N TYR A 131 -0.11 -44.54 0.32
CA TYR A 131 -0.11 -45.93 -0.11
C TYR A 131 -1.52 -46.41 -0.44
N THR A 132 -1.65 -47.26 -1.49
CA THR A 132 -2.86 -48.04 -1.69
C THR A 132 -2.86 -49.22 -0.71
N GLU A 133 -4.03 -49.80 -0.45
CA GLU A 133 -4.14 -50.99 0.44
C GLU A 133 -3.29 -52.15 -0.06
N GLU A 134 -3.29 -52.38 -1.39
CA GLU A 134 -2.49 -53.43 -2.03
C GLU A 134 -1.00 -53.22 -1.76
N ARG A 135 -0.53 -51.98 -1.93
CA ARG A 135 0.88 -51.65 -1.72
C ARG A 135 1.29 -51.78 -0.25
N VAL A 136 0.39 -51.48 0.68
CA VAL A 136 0.63 -51.67 2.11
C VAL A 136 0.74 -53.17 2.44
N VAL A 137 -0.11 -54.00 1.87
CA VAL A 137 -0.05 -55.46 2.03
C VAL A 137 1.27 -56.04 1.48
N GLU A 138 1.68 -55.63 0.27
CA GLU A 138 2.98 -56.01 -0.32
C GLU A 138 4.17 -55.61 0.57
N MET A 139 4.17 -54.39 1.08
CA MET A 139 5.25 -53.89 1.95
C MET A 139 5.28 -54.63 3.27
N ILE A 140 4.12 -54.97 3.89
CA ILE A 140 4.07 -55.74 5.12
C ILE A 140 4.64 -57.17 4.89
N LEU A 141 4.29 -57.80 3.78
CA LEU A 141 4.81 -59.13 3.42
C LEU A 141 6.33 -59.12 3.19
N SER A 142 6.84 -58.05 2.56
CA SER A 142 8.27 -57.88 2.32
C SER A 142 9.05 -57.50 3.60
N ASP A 143 8.63 -56.44 4.31
CA ASP A 143 9.38 -55.86 5.43
C ASP A 143 9.36 -56.76 6.69
N TYR A 144 8.31 -57.54 6.87
CA TYR A 144 8.10 -58.37 8.07
C TYR A 144 8.11 -59.89 7.80
N SER A 145 8.67 -60.29 6.68
CA SER A 145 8.77 -61.73 6.35
C SER A 145 9.43 -62.51 7.48
N GLY A 146 8.71 -63.50 7.98
CA GLY A 146 9.19 -64.39 9.05
C GLY A 146 8.96 -63.89 10.47
N ARG A 147 8.39 -62.69 10.66
CA ARG A 147 8.20 -62.05 11.96
C ARG A 147 6.74 -62.15 12.46
N ARG A 148 6.56 -61.91 13.79
CA ARG A 148 5.24 -61.74 14.40
C ARG A 148 4.93 -60.27 14.53
N ILE A 149 3.82 -59.87 13.98
CA ILE A 149 3.36 -58.49 13.99
C ILE A 149 1.98 -58.33 14.61
N TYR A 150 1.74 -57.16 15.18
CA TYR A 150 0.39 -56.71 15.53
C TYR A 150 -0.03 -55.63 14.54
N VAL A 151 -1.22 -55.77 13.98
CA VAL A 151 -1.84 -54.75 13.11
C VAL A 151 -2.77 -53.94 13.99
N LEU A 152 -2.50 -52.63 14.09
CA LEU A 152 -3.21 -51.71 14.96
C LEU A 152 -3.87 -50.59 14.14
N ALA A 153 -5.00 -50.10 14.66
CA ALA A 153 -5.65 -48.90 14.15
C ALA A 153 -5.54 -47.80 15.19
N PRO A 154 -4.83 -46.68 14.87
CA PRO A 154 -4.74 -45.51 15.73
C PRO A 154 -6.09 -44.82 15.84
N LEU A 155 -6.60 -44.66 17.08
CA LEU A 155 -7.88 -43.99 17.37
C LEU A 155 -7.70 -42.61 17.99
N VAL A 156 -6.69 -42.46 18.86
CA VAL A 156 -6.35 -41.20 19.50
C VAL A 156 -4.84 -40.96 19.42
N ARG A 157 -4.43 -39.72 19.08
CA ARG A 157 -3.02 -39.35 18.96
C ARG A 157 -2.77 -38.04 19.68
N ASN A 158 -1.94 -38.08 20.72
CA ASN A 158 -1.46 -36.96 21.52
C ASN A 158 -2.60 -35.99 21.95
N ARG A 159 -3.69 -36.53 22.50
CA ARG A 159 -4.85 -35.75 22.98
C ARG A 159 -5.20 -36.07 24.41
N LYS A 160 -5.64 -35.07 25.16
CA LYS A 160 -6.17 -35.20 26.53
C LYS A 160 -7.58 -35.76 26.50
N GLY A 161 -7.93 -36.59 27.49
CA GLY A 161 -9.27 -37.14 27.66
C GLY A 161 -9.27 -38.45 28.47
N HIS A 162 -10.39 -38.83 29.03
CA HIS A 162 -10.53 -40.06 29.80
C HIS A 162 -10.94 -41.30 28.97
N TYR A 163 -11.43 -41.07 27.73
CA TYR A 163 -11.73 -42.04 26.67
C TYR A 163 -12.59 -43.27 27.04
N ARG A 164 -13.34 -43.23 28.14
CA ARG A 164 -14.17 -44.35 28.61
C ARG A 164 -15.16 -44.82 27.53
N GLU A 165 -15.87 -43.90 26.92
CA GLU A 165 -16.87 -44.21 25.86
C GLU A 165 -16.22 -44.87 24.66
N LEU A 166 -15.01 -44.47 24.27
CA LEU A 166 -14.23 -45.01 23.19
C LEU A 166 -13.87 -46.49 23.50
N PHE A 167 -13.39 -46.78 24.71
CA PHE A 167 -13.06 -48.15 25.13
C PHE A 167 -14.31 -49.04 25.15
N ASP A 168 -15.44 -48.58 25.69
CA ASP A 168 -16.71 -49.32 25.67
C ASP A 168 -17.20 -49.57 24.24
N GLN A 169 -17.04 -48.57 23.32
CA GLN A 169 -17.38 -48.71 21.91
C GLN A 169 -16.53 -49.81 21.23
N MET A 170 -15.20 -49.82 21.45
CA MET A 170 -14.32 -50.81 20.85
C MET A 170 -14.60 -52.20 21.39
N ARG A 171 -14.90 -52.36 22.66
CA ARG A 171 -15.31 -53.61 23.29
C ARG A 171 -16.60 -54.14 22.66
N ARG A 172 -17.62 -53.31 22.48
CA ARG A 172 -18.89 -53.71 21.82
C ARG A 172 -18.71 -54.15 20.38
N LYS A 173 -17.66 -53.60 19.68
CA LYS A 173 -17.28 -54.03 18.32
C LYS A 173 -16.50 -55.37 18.31
N GLY A 174 -16.21 -55.95 19.48
CA GLY A 174 -15.54 -57.23 19.59
C GLY A 174 -14.02 -57.24 19.65
N TYR A 175 -13.40 -56.06 19.82
CA TYR A 175 -11.95 -55.98 19.98
C TYR A 175 -11.54 -56.34 21.41
N LEU A 176 -10.46 -57.18 21.53
CA LEU A 176 -10.00 -57.72 22.81
C LEU A 176 -8.82 -56.92 23.41
N TYR A 177 -8.00 -56.30 22.56
CA TYR A 177 -6.76 -55.65 22.98
C TYR A 177 -6.68 -54.21 22.45
N ILE A 178 -6.09 -53.36 23.27
CA ILE A 178 -5.80 -51.99 22.95
C ILE A 178 -4.38 -51.65 23.39
N ARG A 179 -3.71 -50.76 22.66
CA ARG A 179 -2.41 -50.24 23.04
C ARG A 179 -2.60 -48.78 23.50
N ILE A 180 -2.11 -48.50 24.74
CA ILE A 180 -2.21 -47.17 25.36
C ILE A 180 -0.80 -46.73 25.72
N ASP A 181 -0.37 -45.58 25.19
CA ASP A 181 0.95 -44.98 25.46
C ASP A 181 2.11 -46.00 25.31
N GLY A 182 2.02 -46.87 24.32
CA GLY A 182 3.04 -47.87 24.03
C GLY A 182 2.79 -49.26 24.65
N VAL A 183 1.88 -49.42 25.59
CA VAL A 183 1.63 -50.68 26.28
C VAL A 183 0.36 -51.34 25.77
N VAL A 184 0.46 -52.61 25.32
CA VAL A 184 -0.69 -53.40 24.88
C VAL A 184 -1.38 -54.00 26.09
N THR A 185 -2.65 -53.67 26.32
CA THR A 185 -3.49 -54.08 27.44
C THR A 185 -4.79 -54.71 26.95
N GLU A 186 -5.44 -55.53 27.79
CA GLU A 186 -6.77 -56.10 27.51
C GLU A 186 -7.86 -55.04 27.74
N LEU A 187 -8.87 -55.01 26.86
CA LEU A 187 -10.02 -54.12 26.98
C LEU A 187 -11.00 -54.65 28.04
N VAL A 188 -11.02 -54.03 29.20
CA VAL A 188 -11.93 -54.39 30.31
C VAL A 188 -13.04 -53.34 30.46
N GLU A 189 -14.15 -53.77 31.10
CA GLU A 189 -15.29 -52.87 31.33
C GLU A 189 -14.94 -51.72 32.28
N GLY A 190 -15.41 -50.50 31.94
CA GLY A 190 -15.15 -49.31 32.74
C GLY A 190 -13.74 -48.75 32.63
N MET A 191 -12.92 -49.21 31.69
CA MET A 191 -11.58 -48.72 31.45
C MET A 191 -11.54 -47.21 31.19
N LYS A 192 -10.58 -46.53 31.79
CA LYS A 192 -10.35 -45.04 31.61
C LYS A 192 -8.87 -44.72 31.76
N VAL A 193 -8.44 -43.61 31.17
CA VAL A 193 -7.09 -43.07 31.32
C VAL A 193 -7.12 -41.67 31.95
N ASP A 194 -5.98 -41.15 32.34
CA ASP A 194 -5.85 -39.85 33.00
C ASP A 194 -6.32 -38.69 32.07
N ARG A 195 -7.35 -37.95 32.51
CA ARG A 195 -7.97 -36.89 31.75
C ARG A 195 -7.02 -35.73 31.37
N TYR A 196 -6.00 -35.52 32.18
CA TYR A 196 -5.12 -34.34 32.07
C TYR A 196 -3.83 -34.60 31.28
N LYS A 197 -3.53 -35.88 30.98
CA LYS A 197 -2.40 -36.27 30.15
C LYS A 197 -2.78 -36.45 28.70
N ASN A 198 -1.81 -36.28 27.83
CA ASN A 198 -1.96 -36.62 26.41
C ASN A 198 -1.76 -38.10 26.24
N HIS A 199 -2.66 -38.77 25.52
CA HIS A 199 -2.62 -40.20 25.28
C HIS A 199 -2.53 -40.52 23.79
N ASN A 200 -1.84 -41.65 23.49
CA ASN A 200 -1.90 -42.35 22.23
C ASN A 200 -2.65 -43.66 22.46
N ILE A 201 -3.72 -43.89 21.68
CA ILE A 201 -4.58 -45.06 21.84
C ILE A 201 -4.76 -45.71 20.49
N GLU A 202 -4.33 -46.96 20.38
CA GLU A 202 -4.46 -47.77 19.17
C GLU A 202 -5.19 -49.11 19.50
N VAL A 203 -6.20 -49.47 18.70
CA VAL A 203 -6.88 -50.77 18.86
C VAL A 203 -6.13 -51.84 18.08
N VAL A 204 -5.92 -52.99 18.69
CA VAL A 204 -5.28 -54.16 18.04
C VAL A 204 -6.36 -54.88 17.21
N ILE A 205 -6.18 -54.89 15.90
CA ILE A 205 -7.12 -55.49 14.95
C ILE A 205 -6.82 -57.00 14.83
N ASP A 206 -5.54 -57.36 14.63
CA ASP A 206 -5.12 -58.74 14.51
C ASP A 206 -3.67 -58.94 14.98
N LYS A 207 -3.30 -60.16 15.30
CA LYS A 207 -1.95 -60.62 15.68
C LYS A 207 -1.54 -61.70 14.68
N LEU A 208 -0.59 -61.40 13.80
CA LEU A 208 -0.23 -62.20 12.64
C LEU A 208 1.22 -62.65 12.71
N ALA A 209 1.47 -63.86 12.20
CA ALA A 209 2.81 -64.39 11.94
C ALA A 209 3.00 -64.47 10.41
N ILE A 210 3.83 -63.65 9.85
CA ILE A 210 3.93 -63.42 8.39
C ILE A 210 4.48 -64.66 7.62
N LYS A 211 5.04 -65.69 8.31
CA LYS A 211 5.45 -66.94 7.66
C LYS A 211 4.32 -67.82 7.15
N SER A 212 3.15 -67.71 7.78
CA SER A 212 2.01 -68.62 7.56
C SER A 212 0.69 -67.90 7.28
N VAL A 213 0.76 -66.53 7.08
CA VAL A 213 -0.43 -65.73 6.89
C VAL A 213 -0.97 -65.94 5.47
N ASP A 214 -2.27 -66.14 5.36
CA ASP A 214 -2.99 -66.05 4.11
C ASP A 214 -3.04 -64.54 3.68
N THR A 215 -2.67 -64.29 2.44
CA THR A 215 -2.68 -62.93 1.87
C THR A 215 -4.06 -62.27 1.94
N GLU A 216 -5.12 -63.01 1.77
CA GLU A 216 -6.50 -62.57 1.91
C GLU A 216 -6.82 -62.13 3.34
N ARG A 217 -6.37 -62.86 4.35
CA ARG A 217 -6.53 -62.49 5.76
C ARG A 217 -5.79 -61.22 6.07
N LEU A 218 -4.55 -61.05 5.58
CA LEU A 218 -3.78 -59.83 5.77
C LEU A 218 -4.48 -58.63 5.09
N ARG A 219 -4.99 -58.81 3.86
CA ARG A 219 -5.73 -57.77 3.14
C ARG A 219 -6.97 -57.32 3.92
N HIS A 220 -7.77 -58.29 4.40
CA HIS A 220 -8.95 -58.00 5.21
C HIS A 220 -8.61 -57.30 6.53
N THR A 221 -7.53 -57.71 7.19
CA THR A 221 -7.03 -57.09 8.42
C THR A 221 -6.57 -55.67 8.18
N VAL A 222 -5.78 -55.39 7.13
CA VAL A 222 -5.31 -54.04 6.76
C VAL A 222 -6.50 -53.16 6.40
N SER A 223 -7.44 -53.65 5.60
CA SER A 223 -8.64 -52.90 5.24
C SER A 223 -9.49 -52.55 6.48
N THR A 224 -9.64 -53.48 7.42
CA THR A 224 -10.35 -53.25 8.69
C THR A 224 -9.61 -52.24 9.56
N ALA A 225 -8.27 -52.34 9.66
CA ALA A 225 -7.45 -51.40 10.42
C ALA A 225 -7.55 -49.97 9.84
N MET A 226 -7.46 -49.83 8.52
CA MET A 226 -7.60 -48.54 7.86
C MET A 226 -8.98 -47.92 8.02
N ARG A 227 -10.04 -48.78 8.00
CA ARG A 227 -11.41 -48.28 8.23
C ARG A 227 -11.62 -47.78 9.66
N GLN A 228 -11.05 -48.45 10.68
CA GLN A 228 -11.14 -48.05 12.09
C GLN A 228 -10.21 -46.85 12.39
N GLY A 229 -9.03 -46.82 11.79
CA GLY A 229 -8.00 -45.79 11.97
C GLY A 229 -8.11 -44.61 11.00
N ASP A 230 -9.27 -44.38 10.35
CA ASP A 230 -9.52 -43.29 9.42
C ASP A 230 -8.45 -43.19 8.29
N GLY A 231 -8.16 -44.33 7.67
CA GLY A 231 -7.17 -44.47 6.59
C GLY A 231 -5.75 -44.75 7.07
N LEU A 232 -5.53 -44.91 8.38
CA LEU A 232 -4.22 -45.12 8.98
C LEU A 232 -4.15 -46.55 9.57
N VAL A 233 -3.04 -47.25 9.35
CA VAL A 233 -2.72 -48.52 10.00
C VAL A 233 -1.30 -48.44 10.58
N MET A 234 -1.12 -49.00 11.75
CA MET A 234 0.17 -49.09 12.43
C MET A 234 0.55 -50.56 12.57
N ILE A 235 1.76 -50.88 12.21
CA ILE A 235 2.33 -52.21 12.40
C ILE A 235 3.33 -52.15 13.55
N LEU A 236 3.15 -53.04 14.53
CA LEU A 236 4.08 -53.22 15.64
C LEU A 236 4.78 -54.56 15.46
N ASP A 237 6.07 -54.53 15.28
CA ASP A 237 6.91 -55.74 15.30
C ASP A 237 7.10 -56.19 16.77
N LYS A 238 6.69 -57.43 17.08
CA LYS A 238 6.74 -57.91 18.45
C LYS A 238 8.16 -58.24 18.91
N GLU A 239 9.09 -58.48 18.01
CA GLU A 239 10.47 -58.86 18.36
C GLU A 239 11.35 -57.62 18.62
N THR A 240 11.16 -56.57 17.84
CA THR A 240 11.94 -55.33 17.95
C THR A 240 11.21 -54.20 18.68
N GLU A 241 9.92 -54.40 18.99
CA GLU A 241 9.00 -53.35 19.53
C GLU A 241 8.92 -52.06 18.66
N SER A 242 9.45 -52.16 17.44
CA SER A 242 9.40 -51.03 16.52
C SER A 242 8.01 -50.86 15.90
N THR A 243 7.63 -49.60 15.67
CA THR A 243 6.34 -49.29 15.05
C THR A 243 6.55 -48.62 13.71
N LYS A 244 5.77 -48.98 12.70
CA LYS A 244 5.75 -48.32 11.38
C LYS A 244 4.32 -48.03 10.98
N PHE A 245 4.12 -46.84 10.42
CA PHE A 245 2.80 -46.36 10.00
C PHE A 245 2.65 -46.46 8.47
N TYR A 246 1.44 -46.79 8.04
CA TYR A 246 1.03 -46.79 6.63
C TYR A 246 -0.31 -46.06 6.53
N SER A 247 -0.51 -45.27 5.48
CA SER A 247 -1.73 -44.49 5.34
C SER A 247 -2.19 -44.39 3.90
N LYS A 248 -3.50 -44.30 3.72
CA LYS A 248 -4.13 -43.86 2.48
C LYS A 248 -4.03 -42.37 2.29
N ARG A 249 -3.73 -41.60 3.37
CA ARG A 249 -3.48 -40.16 3.34
C ARG A 249 -1.98 -39.87 3.22
N LEU A 250 -1.64 -38.67 2.82
CA LEU A 250 -0.25 -38.21 2.86
C LEU A 250 0.27 -38.24 4.30
N MET A 251 1.30 -39.05 4.54
CA MET A 251 1.85 -39.26 5.87
C MET A 251 3.37 -39.41 5.83
N CYS A 252 4.03 -38.90 6.87
CA CYS A 252 5.42 -39.20 7.13
C CYS A 252 5.60 -40.64 7.69
N PRO A 253 6.40 -41.50 7.04
CA PRO A 253 6.57 -42.88 7.50
C PRO A 253 7.17 -43.00 8.91
N THR A 254 8.07 -42.06 9.27
CA THR A 254 8.81 -42.07 10.53
C THR A 254 8.02 -41.45 11.67
N SER A 255 7.50 -40.20 11.50
CA SER A 255 6.78 -39.50 12.56
C SER A 255 5.28 -39.83 12.63
N GLY A 256 4.72 -40.45 11.57
CA GLY A 256 3.31 -40.70 11.44
C GLY A 256 2.41 -39.48 11.36
N ILE A 257 2.98 -38.24 11.17
CA ILE A 257 2.20 -37.05 10.89
C ILE A 257 1.51 -37.22 9.55
N ALA A 258 0.20 -36.99 9.51
CA ALA A 258 -0.60 -37.06 8.30
C ALA A 258 -1.19 -35.70 7.95
N TYR A 259 -1.16 -35.34 6.66
CA TYR A 259 -1.80 -34.17 6.11
C TYR A 259 -3.12 -34.54 5.45
N LYS A 260 -4.02 -33.56 5.35
CA LYS A 260 -5.20 -33.68 4.51
C LYS A 260 -4.80 -33.71 3.04
N ASP A 261 -5.68 -34.25 2.18
CA ASP A 261 -5.44 -34.14 0.73
C ASP A 261 -5.34 -32.68 0.31
N PRO A 262 -4.31 -32.32 -0.50
CA PRO A 262 -4.05 -30.93 -0.82
C PRO A 262 -5.17 -30.32 -1.66
N ALA A 263 -5.77 -29.26 -1.15
CA ALA A 263 -6.77 -28.45 -1.83
C ALA A 263 -6.29 -27.00 -1.92
N PRO A 264 -6.70 -26.20 -2.92
CA PRO A 264 -6.21 -24.83 -3.11
C PRO A 264 -6.43 -23.90 -1.90
N ASN A 265 -7.44 -24.17 -1.05
CA ASN A 265 -7.72 -23.41 0.16
C ASN A 265 -6.67 -23.57 1.27
N ILE A 266 -5.93 -24.70 1.30
CA ILE A 266 -4.82 -24.93 2.25
C ILE A 266 -3.67 -23.94 1.97
N PHE A 267 -3.47 -23.55 0.73
CA PHE A 267 -2.44 -22.60 0.30
C PHE A 267 -2.90 -21.16 0.31
N SER A 268 -4.08 -20.85 0.85
CA SER A 268 -4.62 -19.50 0.95
C SER A 268 -4.42 -18.92 2.35
N PHE A 269 -3.70 -17.82 2.44
CA PHE A 269 -3.58 -17.06 3.69
C PHE A 269 -4.88 -16.31 4.08
N ASN A 270 -5.89 -16.28 3.19
CA ASN A 270 -7.22 -15.75 3.47
C ASN A 270 -8.20 -16.83 3.96
N SER A 271 -7.81 -18.11 3.87
CA SER A 271 -8.60 -19.25 4.37
C SER A 271 -8.17 -19.63 5.79
N PRO A 272 -9.11 -19.93 6.71
CA PRO A 272 -8.78 -20.44 8.04
C PRO A 272 -7.94 -21.72 8.02
N GLU A 273 -8.04 -22.53 6.95
CA GLU A 273 -7.29 -23.79 6.82
C GLU A 273 -5.82 -23.56 6.43
N GLY A 274 -5.51 -22.51 5.68
CA GLY A 274 -4.17 -22.21 5.21
C GLY A 274 -3.44 -21.12 5.99
N ALA A 275 -4.18 -20.23 6.63
CA ALA A 275 -3.61 -19.08 7.34
C ALA A 275 -2.77 -19.52 8.56
N CYS A 276 -1.67 -18.79 8.80
CA CYS A 276 -0.93 -18.91 10.06
C CYS A 276 -1.85 -18.62 11.25
N PRO A 277 -1.93 -19.50 12.26
CA PRO A 277 -2.87 -19.35 13.37
C PRO A 277 -2.58 -18.11 14.23
N ARG A 278 -1.31 -17.68 14.35
CA ARG A 278 -0.91 -16.52 15.16
C ARG A 278 -1.25 -15.19 14.50
N CYS A 279 -0.82 -14.96 13.26
CA CYS A 279 -1.07 -13.70 12.54
C CYS A 279 -2.35 -13.72 11.68
N LYS A 280 -3.09 -14.82 11.66
CA LYS A 280 -4.33 -14.99 10.88
C LYS A 280 -4.17 -14.60 9.40
N GLY A 281 -3.01 -14.91 8.81
CA GLY A 281 -2.70 -14.64 7.41
C GLY A 281 -2.14 -13.24 7.10
N LEU A 282 -1.88 -12.40 8.10
CA LEU A 282 -1.31 -11.07 7.88
C LEU A 282 0.19 -11.09 7.59
N GLY A 283 0.93 -12.08 8.12
CA GLY A 283 2.39 -12.19 8.00
C GLY A 283 3.15 -11.37 9.04
N TYR A 284 2.51 -10.44 9.69
CA TYR A 284 3.08 -9.60 10.73
C TYR A 284 2.18 -9.55 11.97
N ILE A 285 2.74 -9.13 13.08
CA ILE A 285 2.01 -8.83 14.32
C ILE A 285 2.37 -7.43 14.78
N ASN A 286 1.41 -6.78 15.40
CA ASN A 286 1.64 -5.49 16.04
C ASN A 286 1.88 -5.74 17.53
N GLU A 287 3.06 -5.45 18.00
CA GLU A 287 3.41 -5.52 19.42
C GLU A 287 3.69 -4.13 19.95
N ILE A 288 3.39 -3.93 21.22
CA ILE A 288 3.68 -2.66 21.89
C ILE A 288 5.18 -2.55 22.10
N ASP A 289 5.76 -1.44 21.62
CA ASP A 289 7.19 -1.19 21.68
C ASP A 289 7.57 -0.41 22.94
N PRO A 290 8.35 -1.00 23.86
CA PRO A 290 8.82 -0.30 25.07
C PRO A 290 9.63 0.97 24.77
N GLN A 291 10.37 1.02 23.67
CA GLN A 291 11.14 2.21 23.28
C GLN A 291 10.23 3.38 22.90
N LYS A 292 9.08 3.11 22.29
CA LYS A 292 8.06 4.13 22.01
C LYS A 292 7.30 4.58 23.26
N ILE A 293 7.19 3.70 24.27
CA ILE A 293 6.63 4.05 25.58
C ILE A 293 7.58 4.97 26.34
N MET A 294 8.88 4.68 26.29
CA MET A 294 9.94 5.37 27.03
C MET A 294 11.04 5.85 26.06
N PRO A 295 10.79 6.87 25.24
CA PRO A 295 11.72 7.32 24.19
C PRO A 295 12.93 8.08 24.75
N ASP A 296 12.82 8.68 25.95
CA ASP A 296 13.88 9.43 26.61
C ASP A 296 14.06 8.89 28.05
N THR A 297 15.13 8.13 28.24
CA THR A 297 15.47 7.52 29.55
C THR A 297 16.00 8.50 30.58
N HIS A 298 16.35 9.73 30.18
CA HIS A 298 16.77 10.79 31.12
C HIS A 298 15.58 11.47 31.82
N LEU A 299 14.38 11.31 31.28
CA LEU A 299 13.17 11.84 31.91
C LEU A 299 12.70 10.96 33.06
N SER A 300 12.11 11.59 34.07
CA SER A 300 11.42 10.89 35.14
C SER A 300 9.98 10.53 34.74
N ILE A 301 9.39 9.56 35.45
CA ILE A 301 7.95 9.24 35.29
C ILE A 301 7.08 10.46 35.64
N TYR A 302 7.51 11.24 36.64
CA TYR A 302 6.83 12.47 37.06
C TYR A 302 6.77 13.51 35.95
N ASP A 303 7.82 13.65 35.14
CA ASP A 303 7.95 14.61 34.03
C ASP A 303 7.41 14.07 32.72
N GLY A 304 6.91 12.83 32.68
CA GLY A 304 6.28 12.21 31.52
C GLY A 304 7.19 11.26 30.75
N GLY A 305 8.21 10.68 31.39
CA GLY A 305 9.10 9.69 30.78
C GLY A 305 8.37 8.44 30.25
N ILE A 306 7.20 8.11 30.81
CA ILE A 306 6.26 7.12 30.24
C ILE A 306 5.20 7.88 29.42
N VAL A 307 5.43 8.03 28.15
CA VAL A 307 4.63 8.86 27.23
C VAL A 307 3.12 8.56 27.28
N PRO A 308 2.65 7.29 27.31
CA PRO A 308 1.22 6.98 27.40
C PRO A 308 0.53 7.52 28.66
N LEU A 309 1.24 7.65 29.77
CA LEU A 309 0.69 8.18 31.01
C LEU A 309 0.75 9.72 31.08
N GLY A 310 1.69 10.31 30.30
CA GLY A 310 1.98 11.74 30.34
C GLY A 310 2.60 12.18 31.64
N LYS A 311 2.60 13.51 31.94
CA LYS A 311 3.08 14.06 33.18
C LYS A 311 2.21 13.63 34.37
N PHE A 312 2.81 13.59 35.55
CA PHE A 312 2.13 13.17 36.77
C PHE A 312 0.74 13.81 36.94
N LYS A 313 -0.22 12.97 37.26
CA LYS A 313 -1.59 13.32 37.64
C LYS A 313 -1.98 12.53 38.89
N LYS A 314 -2.87 13.11 39.73
CA LYS A 314 -3.42 12.41 40.89
C LYS A 314 -4.40 11.32 40.45
N GLN A 315 -3.90 10.22 39.91
CA GLN A 315 -4.65 9.07 39.40
C GLN A 315 -4.10 7.79 40.00
N LEU A 316 -4.95 6.77 40.14
CA LEU A 316 -4.60 5.49 40.77
C LEU A 316 -3.34 4.84 40.18
N ILE A 317 -3.20 4.88 38.87
CA ILE A 317 -2.06 4.27 38.17
C ILE A 317 -0.71 4.85 38.60
N PHE A 318 -0.62 6.17 38.87
CA PHE A 318 0.62 6.77 39.36
C PHE A 318 0.94 6.37 40.81
N TRP A 319 -0.08 6.18 41.68
CA TRP A 319 0.13 5.71 43.05
C TRP A 319 0.55 4.23 43.06
N GLN A 320 0.00 3.40 42.20
CA GLN A 320 0.42 2.01 42.02
C GLN A 320 1.89 1.94 41.58
N ILE A 321 2.29 2.75 40.59
CA ILE A 321 3.67 2.84 40.11
C ILE A 321 4.60 3.35 41.22
N GLU A 322 4.18 4.35 42.01
CA GLU A 322 4.97 4.87 43.13
C GLU A 322 5.20 3.81 44.22
N SER A 323 4.18 2.98 44.48
CA SER A 323 4.33 1.84 45.40
C SER A 323 5.32 0.81 44.88
N ILE A 324 5.27 0.46 43.59
CA ILE A 324 6.23 -0.45 42.96
C ILE A 324 7.64 0.12 43.03
N LEU A 325 7.83 1.39 42.68
CA LEU A 325 9.13 2.06 42.74
C LEU A 325 9.72 2.10 44.14
N SER A 326 8.89 2.30 45.16
CA SER A 326 9.33 2.36 46.56
C SER A 326 9.93 1.05 47.06
N GLU A 327 9.47 -0.10 46.55
CA GLU A 327 10.05 -1.42 46.88
C GLU A 327 11.48 -1.57 46.35
N TYR A 328 11.82 -0.88 45.27
CA TYR A 328 13.17 -0.86 44.68
C TYR A 328 14.01 0.37 45.11
N GLY A 329 13.51 1.17 46.10
CA GLY A 329 14.19 2.37 46.55
C GLY A 329 14.18 3.55 45.58
N CYS A 330 13.31 3.52 44.58
CA CYS A 330 13.14 4.56 43.56
C CYS A 330 11.90 5.42 43.85
N THR A 331 11.79 6.55 43.18
CA THR A 331 10.65 7.49 43.26
C THR A 331 10.15 7.85 41.84
N LEU A 332 8.95 8.42 41.74
CA LEU A 332 8.44 8.94 40.47
C LEU A 332 9.35 10.00 39.83
N LYS A 333 10.22 10.66 40.60
CA LYS A 333 11.16 11.69 40.13
C LYS A 333 12.52 11.13 39.73
N SER A 334 12.79 9.85 39.96
CA SER A 334 14.01 9.20 39.51
C SER A 334 14.01 9.13 37.98
N PRO A 335 15.14 9.44 37.30
CA PRO A 335 15.27 9.22 35.85
C PRO A 335 15.04 7.76 35.52
N LEU A 336 14.44 7.48 34.35
CA LEU A 336 14.18 6.09 33.92
C LEU A 336 15.46 5.26 33.77
N SER A 337 16.59 5.91 33.46
CA SER A 337 17.93 5.28 33.40
C SER A 337 18.39 4.71 34.73
N ASP A 338 17.95 5.28 35.86
CA ASP A 338 18.39 4.91 37.21
C ASP A 338 17.45 3.88 37.83
N ILE A 339 16.35 3.55 37.19
CA ILE A 339 15.39 2.56 37.70
C ILE A 339 15.86 1.15 37.25
N PRO A 340 15.91 0.17 38.18
CA PRO A 340 16.26 -1.21 37.83
C PRO A 340 15.38 -1.80 36.75
N THR A 341 15.97 -2.61 35.83
CA THR A 341 15.26 -3.22 34.70
C THR A 341 14.08 -4.09 35.12
N GLU A 342 14.21 -4.78 36.29
CA GLU A 342 13.13 -5.59 36.87
C GLU A 342 11.93 -4.73 37.28
N CYS A 343 12.20 -3.57 37.92
CA CYS A 343 11.17 -2.62 38.29
C CYS A 343 10.46 -2.03 37.04
N LEU A 344 11.23 -1.66 36.00
CA LEU A 344 10.66 -1.20 34.72
C LEU A 344 9.82 -2.29 34.06
N HIS A 345 10.24 -3.55 34.14
CA HIS A 345 9.47 -4.68 33.64
C HIS A 345 8.13 -4.79 34.38
N ASP A 346 8.12 -4.71 35.70
CA ASP A 346 6.90 -4.75 36.51
C ASP A 346 5.96 -3.58 36.19
N ILE A 347 6.49 -2.39 35.97
CA ILE A 347 5.71 -1.20 35.59
C ILE A 347 5.10 -1.40 34.19
N LEU A 348 5.85 -1.95 33.22
CA LEU A 348 5.37 -2.14 31.88
C LEU A 348 4.38 -3.30 31.73
N TYR A 349 4.68 -4.46 32.30
CA TYR A 349 3.94 -5.70 32.05
C TYR A 349 3.01 -6.12 33.19
N GLY A 350 3.12 -5.47 34.37
CA GLY A 350 2.32 -5.78 35.54
C GLY A 350 2.92 -6.89 36.41
N ARG A 351 2.27 -7.15 37.53
CA ARG A 351 2.62 -8.17 38.49
C ARG A 351 1.49 -9.16 38.72
N ILE A 352 1.81 -10.35 39.23
CA ILE A 352 0.83 -11.36 39.67
C ILE A 352 0.31 -11.01 41.07
N GLU A 353 1.16 -10.40 41.92
CA GLU A 353 0.83 -10.02 43.27
C GLU A 353 0.18 -8.63 43.32
N ASP A 354 -0.82 -8.48 44.20
CA ASP A 354 -1.50 -7.21 44.41
C ASP A 354 -0.53 -6.13 44.92
N VAL A 355 -0.63 -4.93 44.37
CA VAL A 355 0.16 -3.77 44.80
C VAL A 355 -0.50 -3.10 45.99
N ARG A 356 0.26 -2.95 47.07
CA ARG A 356 -0.17 -2.24 48.29
C ARG A 356 -0.04 -0.74 48.09
N VAL A 357 -1.15 -0.03 47.96
CA VAL A 357 -1.18 1.44 47.88
C VAL A 357 -1.37 2.01 49.30
N SER A 358 -0.37 2.77 49.78
CA SER A 358 -0.39 3.36 51.12
C SER A 358 -1.54 4.37 51.27
N LYS A 359 -2.19 4.35 52.46
CA LYS A 359 -3.23 5.32 52.86
C LYS A 359 -2.76 6.80 52.79
N ASP A 360 -1.48 7.04 52.95
CA ASP A 360 -0.91 8.39 52.92
C ASP A 360 -0.87 8.98 51.52
N LEU A 361 -0.73 8.16 50.50
CA LEU A 361 -0.75 8.57 49.11
C LEU A 361 -2.17 8.92 48.61
N VAL A 362 -3.18 8.15 49.03
CA VAL A 362 -4.57 8.28 48.58
C VAL A 362 -5.44 9.08 49.55
N LYS A 363 -4.89 9.40 50.79
CA LYS A 363 -5.62 10.07 51.86
C LYS A 363 -6.90 9.31 52.28
N THR A 364 -6.81 7.99 52.41
CA THR A 364 -7.85 7.10 52.90
C THR A 364 -7.63 6.68 54.35
N SER A 365 -8.60 6.02 54.97
CA SER A 365 -8.51 5.54 56.34
C SER A 365 -7.66 4.28 56.54
N SER A 366 -7.37 3.53 55.46
CA SER A 366 -6.58 2.30 55.44
C SER A 366 -5.85 2.11 54.12
N ASP A 367 -4.73 1.34 54.19
CA ASP A 367 -4.08 0.87 52.97
C ASP A 367 -4.99 -0.07 52.22
N TYR A 368 -4.85 -0.11 50.88
CA TYR A 368 -5.61 -1.05 50.12
C TYR A 368 -4.79 -1.73 49.03
N PHE A 369 -5.18 -2.96 48.72
CA PHE A 369 -4.52 -3.79 47.71
C PHE A 369 -5.28 -3.72 46.39
N THR A 370 -4.57 -3.63 45.31
CA THR A 370 -5.15 -3.51 43.99
C THR A 370 -4.29 -4.22 42.94
N ASP A 371 -4.96 -4.85 41.96
CA ASP A 371 -4.30 -5.46 40.83
C ASP A 371 -3.64 -4.38 39.95
N TYR A 372 -2.40 -4.60 39.56
CA TYR A 372 -1.66 -3.75 38.65
C TYR A 372 -1.32 -4.52 37.38
N SER A 373 -2.01 -4.24 36.31
CA SER A 373 -1.91 -5.00 35.06
C SER A 373 -0.86 -4.48 34.08
N GLY A 374 -0.15 -3.38 34.41
CA GLY A 374 0.92 -2.81 33.59
C GLY A 374 0.46 -1.88 32.48
N VAL A 375 1.39 -1.01 32.04
CA VAL A 375 1.13 -0.01 30.98
C VAL A 375 0.82 -0.68 29.63
N VAL A 376 1.47 -1.80 29.34
CA VAL A 376 1.26 -2.56 28.10
C VAL A 376 -0.16 -3.10 28.01
N LYS A 377 -0.69 -3.68 29.09
CA LYS A 377 -2.07 -4.18 29.12
C LYS A 377 -3.09 -3.05 29.06
N TYR A 378 -2.80 -1.92 29.71
CA TYR A 378 -3.61 -0.71 29.60
C TYR A 378 -3.73 -0.21 28.15
N LEU A 379 -2.61 -0.11 27.43
CA LEU A 379 -2.60 0.29 26.02
C LEU A 379 -3.34 -0.74 25.13
N ARG A 380 -3.15 -2.03 25.41
CA ARG A 380 -3.84 -3.11 24.67
C ARG A 380 -5.35 -3.03 24.85
N GLY A 381 -5.83 -2.73 26.06
CA GLY A 381 -7.25 -2.51 26.32
C GLY A 381 -7.82 -1.36 25.48
N ILE A 382 -7.09 -0.25 25.32
CA ILE A 382 -7.53 0.88 24.47
C ILE A 382 -7.54 0.52 22.99
N ILE A 383 -6.61 -0.34 22.53
CA ILE A 383 -6.56 -0.80 21.14
C ILE A 383 -7.73 -1.73 20.82
N GLU A 384 -8.13 -2.57 21.78
CA GLU A 384 -9.21 -3.56 21.64
C GLU A 384 -10.61 -2.96 21.87
N ASP A 385 -10.69 -1.75 22.44
CA ASP A 385 -11.95 -1.05 22.67
C ASP A 385 -12.53 -0.45 21.38
N ASP A 386 -13.62 -1.04 20.89
CA ASP A 386 -14.27 -0.63 19.63
C ASP A 386 -14.96 0.74 19.69
N ASP A 387 -15.23 1.28 20.89
CA ASP A 387 -16.00 2.50 21.06
C ASP A 387 -15.20 3.80 20.88
N SER A 388 -13.85 3.74 20.80
CA SER A 388 -12.99 4.92 20.74
C SER A 388 -11.98 4.92 19.59
N ALA A 389 -12.42 5.30 18.40
CA ALA A 389 -11.53 5.44 17.23
C ALA A 389 -10.34 6.40 17.46
N SER A 390 -10.51 7.46 18.26
CA SER A 390 -9.43 8.39 18.60
C SER A 390 -8.44 7.77 19.59
N GLY A 391 -8.93 6.97 20.55
CA GLY A 391 -8.11 6.21 21.51
C GLY A 391 -7.28 5.15 20.80
N GLN A 392 -7.89 4.37 19.90
CA GLN A 392 -7.20 3.36 19.10
C GLN A 392 -6.09 3.98 18.24
N LYS A 393 -6.36 5.12 17.58
CA LYS A 393 -5.37 5.84 16.79
C LYS A 393 -4.20 6.35 17.64
N TRP A 394 -4.50 6.84 18.84
CA TRP A 394 -3.48 7.29 19.79
C TRP A 394 -2.65 6.12 20.33
N ALA A 395 -3.29 5.05 20.80
CA ALA A 395 -2.58 3.86 21.29
C ALA A 395 -1.80 3.14 20.19
N GLY A 396 -2.27 3.21 18.94
CA GLY A 396 -1.58 2.68 17.76
C GLY A 396 -0.20 3.29 17.49
N GLN A 397 0.10 4.48 18.02
CA GLN A 397 1.42 5.12 17.89
C GLN A 397 2.52 4.34 18.64
N PHE A 398 2.15 3.59 19.68
CA PHE A 398 3.06 2.79 20.49
C PHE A 398 3.27 1.37 19.96
N LEU A 399 2.61 1.02 18.86
CA LEU A 399 2.78 -0.27 18.21
C LEU A 399 4.02 -0.27 17.31
N ASN A 400 4.71 -1.40 17.29
CA ASN A 400 5.70 -1.74 16.31
C ASN A 400 5.23 -2.96 15.53
N THR A 401 5.31 -2.85 14.19
CA THR A 401 4.94 -3.94 13.30
C THR A 401 6.17 -4.78 13.02
N GLN A 402 6.11 -6.05 13.37
CA GLN A 402 7.23 -6.98 13.17
C GLN A 402 6.75 -8.27 12.47
N PRO A 403 7.62 -8.96 11.73
CA PRO A 403 7.29 -10.24 11.12
C PRO A 403 6.76 -11.23 12.16
N CYS A 404 5.72 -11.96 11.83
CA CYS A 404 5.15 -12.97 12.73
C CYS A 404 6.21 -14.04 13.08
N PRO A 405 6.51 -14.29 14.37
CA PRO A 405 7.56 -15.23 14.78
C PRO A 405 7.24 -16.70 14.48
N GLU A 406 5.99 -17.03 14.16
CA GLU A 406 5.59 -18.39 13.81
C GLU A 406 5.75 -18.68 12.31
N CYS A 407 5.34 -17.77 11.44
CA CYS A 407 5.43 -17.93 9.99
C CYS A 407 6.53 -17.10 9.34
N HIS A 408 7.29 -16.31 10.10
CA HIS A 408 8.40 -15.47 9.62
C HIS A 408 8.02 -14.60 8.40
N GLY A 409 6.80 -14.03 8.43
CA GLY A 409 6.29 -13.22 7.33
C GLY A 409 5.57 -13.99 6.22
N GLN A 410 5.66 -15.31 6.17
CA GLN A 410 5.14 -16.15 5.07
C GLN A 410 3.61 -16.32 5.07
N ARG A 411 2.88 -15.81 6.07
CA ARG A 411 1.41 -15.75 6.17
C ARG A 411 0.68 -17.09 6.31
N LEU A 412 1.29 -18.20 5.91
CA LEU A 412 0.70 -19.54 5.90
C LEU A 412 1.07 -20.35 7.13
N ASN A 413 0.30 -21.39 7.39
CA ASN A 413 0.59 -22.36 8.44
C ASN A 413 1.71 -23.33 8.03
N ARG A 414 2.24 -24.09 8.99
CA ARG A 414 3.38 -25.01 8.78
C ARG A 414 3.07 -26.11 7.78
N GLU A 415 1.83 -26.61 7.73
CA GLU A 415 1.41 -27.66 6.81
C GLU A 415 1.49 -27.15 5.35
N ALA A 416 0.91 -25.99 5.05
CA ALA A 416 0.96 -25.38 3.72
C ALA A 416 2.40 -25.09 3.26
N LEU A 417 3.25 -24.60 4.18
CA LEU A 417 4.66 -24.29 3.90
C LEU A 417 5.54 -25.53 3.70
N SER A 418 5.04 -26.71 4.09
CA SER A 418 5.75 -27.98 3.92
C SER A 418 5.50 -28.64 2.56
N TYR A 419 4.64 -28.08 1.72
CA TYR A 419 4.53 -28.49 0.32
C TYR A 419 5.59 -27.78 -0.51
N ARG A 420 6.31 -28.53 -1.34
CA ARG A 420 7.36 -28.00 -2.21
C ARG A 420 7.14 -28.41 -3.66
N LEU A 421 7.55 -27.54 -4.56
CA LEU A 421 7.63 -27.81 -5.98
C LEU A 421 9.03 -27.40 -6.45
N CYS A 422 9.79 -28.33 -7.01
CA CYS A 422 11.20 -28.09 -7.36
C CYS A 422 12.01 -27.46 -6.21
N GLY A 423 11.81 -27.96 -4.98
CA GLY A 423 12.51 -27.52 -3.77
C GLY A 423 11.98 -26.26 -3.09
N LYS A 424 11.09 -25.48 -3.72
CA LYS A 424 10.55 -24.22 -3.19
C LYS A 424 9.11 -24.38 -2.69
N ASN A 425 8.76 -23.73 -1.60
CA ASN A 425 7.38 -23.61 -1.12
C ASN A 425 6.67 -22.42 -1.79
N ILE A 426 5.33 -22.35 -1.65
CA ILE A 426 4.53 -21.30 -2.32
C ILE A 426 4.87 -19.90 -1.83
N ALA A 427 5.25 -19.71 -0.57
CA ALA A 427 5.58 -18.40 -0.02
C ALA A 427 6.97 -17.94 -0.50
N GLU A 428 7.94 -18.84 -0.63
CA GLU A 428 9.25 -18.57 -1.23
C GLU A 428 9.07 -18.11 -2.68
N VAL A 429 8.24 -18.79 -3.47
CA VAL A 429 7.96 -18.40 -4.86
C VAL A 429 7.21 -17.06 -4.93
N ALA A 430 6.25 -16.82 -4.05
CA ALA A 430 5.53 -15.54 -4.02
C ALA A 430 6.40 -14.36 -3.58
N SER A 431 7.52 -14.62 -2.90
CA SER A 431 8.48 -13.59 -2.45
C SER A 431 9.55 -13.25 -3.49
N MET A 432 9.69 -14.06 -4.53
CA MET A 432 10.60 -13.75 -5.65
C MET A 432 10.11 -12.52 -6.43
N ASP A 433 11.03 -11.83 -7.06
CA ASP A 433 10.70 -10.85 -8.09
C ASP A 433 9.95 -11.52 -9.25
N ILE A 434 9.00 -10.81 -9.85
CA ILE A 434 8.16 -11.35 -10.95
C ILE A 434 9.02 -11.89 -12.11
N SER A 435 10.14 -11.24 -12.42
CA SER A 435 11.11 -11.70 -13.43
C SER A 435 11.73 -13.04 -13.05
N GLU A 436 12.24 -13.19 -11.82
CA GLU A 436 12.81 -14.43 -11.31
C GLU A 436 11.76 -15.56 -11.24
N MET A 437 10.56 -15.22 -10.76
CA MET A 437 9.46 -16.17 -10.70
C MET A 437 9.05 -16.67 -12.09
N ARG A 438 8.99 -15.79 -13.08
CA ARG A 438 8.68 -16.14 -14.46
C ARG A 438 9.68 -17.17 -15.00
N ASP A 439 10.97 -16.93 -14.79
CA ASP A 439 12.04 -17.84 -15.25
C ASP A 439 11.99 -19.18 -14.50
N TRP A 440 11.70 -19.16 -13.20
CA TRP A 440 11.48 -20.37 -12.43
C TRP A 440 10.28 -21.17 -12.96
N VAL A 441 9.12 -20.54 -13.22
CA VAL A 441 7.94 -21.21 -13.78
C VAL A 441 8.24 -21.79 -15.17
N ALA A 442 8.96 -21.05 -16.02
CA ALA A 442 9.38 -21.53 -17.35
C ALA A 442 10.32 -22.75 -17.28
N SER A 443 11.08 -22.89 -16.20
CA SER A 443 11.97 -24.03 -15.98
C SER A 443 11.27 -25.29 -15.48
N LEU A 444 10.05 -25.18 -14.91
CA LEU A 444 9.31 -26.30 -14.29
C LEU A 444 9.18 -27.55 -15.17
N PRO A 445 8.84 -27.46 -16.47
CA PRO A 445 8.69 -28.64 -17.31
C PRO A 445 9.94 -29.53 -17.40
N LYS A 446 11.13 -28.94 -17.15
CA LYS A 446 12.41 -29.69 -17.17
C LYS A 446 12.65 -30.52 -15.92
N HIS A 447 11.98 -30.20 -14.84
CA HIS A 447 12.18 -30.79 -13.49
C HIS A 447 11.01 -31.64 -13.01
N LEU A 448 9.85 -31.52 -13.65
CA LEU A 448 8.65 -32.25 -13.30
C LEU A 448 8.60 -33.62 -13.97
N SER A 449 7.95 -34.60 -13.33
CA SER A 449 7.63 -35.87 -13.97
C SER A 449 6.63 -35.67 -15.13
N PRO A 450 6.58 -36.58 -16.12
CA PRO A 450 5.65 -36.46 -17.24
C PRO A 450 4.20 -36.24 -16.81
N ARG A 451 3.75 -36.93 -15.78
CA ARG A 451 2.40 -36.80 -15.21
C ARG A 451 2.18 -35.40 -14.57
N GLN A 452 3.17 -34.91 -13.84
CA GLN A 452 3.09 -33.56 -13.25
C GLN A 452 3.11 -32.48 -14.34
N THR A 453 3.91 -32.66 -15.40
CA THR A 453 3.97 -31.73 -16.54
C THR A 453 2.63 -31.64 -17.25
N GLU A 454 1.94 -32.76 -17.48
CA GLU A 454 0.61 -32.77 -18.09
C GLU A 454 -0.41 -32.01 -17.21
N ILE A 455 -0.41 -32.26 -15.90
CA ILE A 455 -1.31 -31.60 -14.95
C ILE A 455 -1.01 -30.10 -14.80
N ALA A 456 0.27 -29.72 -14.79
CA ALA A 456 0.71 -28.36 -14.55
C ALA A 456 0.68 -27.49 -15.84
N GLY A 457 0.63 -28.08 -17.04
CA GLY A 457 0.85 -27.39 -18.31
C GLY A 457 -0.03 -26.17 -18.53
N GLU A 458 -1.36 -26.32 -18.42
CA GLU A 458 -2.29 -25.18 -18.58
C GLU A 458 -2.12 -24.13 -17.45
N ILE A 459 -1.86 -24.58 -16.23
CA ILE A 459 -1.69 -23.67 -15.09
C ILE A 459 -0.41 -22.82 -15.26
N THR A 460 0.69 -23.45 -15.68
CA THR A 460 1.96 -22.76 -15.91
C THR A 460 1.87 -21.77 -17.07
N LYS A 461 1.14 -22.14 -18.13
CA LYS A 461 0.88 -21.24 -19.26
C LYS A 461 0.15 -19.97 -18.82
N GLU A 462 -0.91 -20.11 -18.00
CA GLU A 462 -1.65 -18.96 -17.47
C GLU A 462 -0.77 -18.08 -16.57
N ILE A 463 0.06 -18.68 -15.70
CA ILE A 463 0.99 -17.93 -14.86
C ILE A 463 1.98 -17.15 -15.74
N LEU A 464 2.59 -17.78 -16.74
CA LEU A 464 3.54 -17.14 -17.66
C LEU A 464 2.90 -15.98 -18.41
N THR A 465 1.72 -16.18 -18.98
CA THR A 465 0.99 -15.13 -19.68
C THR A 465 0.76 -13.90 -18.80
N ARG A 466 0.27 -14.09 -17.57
CA ARG A 466 0.00 -12.99 -16.64
C ARG A 466 1.29 -12.31 -16.16
N THR A 467 2.36 -13.08 -15.94
CA THR A 467 3.66 -12.51 -15.57
C THR A 467 4.30 -11.72 -16.70
N ASP A 468 4.19 -12.20 -17.96
CA ASP A 468 4.69 -11.48 -19.12
C ASP A 468 3.99 -10.11 -19.26
N PHE A 469 2.68 -10.00 -19.00
CA PHE A 469 1.99 -8.70 -18.98
C PHE A 469 2.52 -7.76 -17.88
N LEU A 470 2.84 -8.28 -16.69
CA LEU A 470 3.44 -7.47 -15.63
C LEU A 470 4.84 -6.99 -15.99
N LEU A 471 5.62 -7.82 -16.69
CA LEU A 471 6.95 -7.47 -17.20
C LEU A 471 6.87 -6.39 -18.28
N ASN A 472 5.89 -6.50 -19.19
CA ASN A 472 5.67 -5.54 -20.27
C ASN A 472 5.30 -4.15 -19.75
N VAL A 473 4.62 -4.05 -18.60
CA VAL A 473 4.33 -2.74 -17.96
C VAL A 473 5.42 -2.29 -16.98
N GLY A 474 6.61 -2.93 -16.98
CA GLY A 474 7.76 -2.52 -16.18
C GLY A 474 7.66 -2.85 -14.68
N LEU A 475 6.93 -3.89 -14.27
CA LEU A 475 6.75 -4.28 -12.88
C LEU A 475 7.53 -5.54 -12.47
N GLY A 476 8.59 -5.90 -13.20
CA GLY A 476 9.38 -7.11 -12.97
C GLY A 476 10.04 -7.19 -11.59
N TYR A 477 10.34 -6.05 -10.99
CA TYR A 477 10.97 -5.92 -9.66
C TYR A 477 10.00 -6.12 -8.48
N LEU A 478 8.70 -6.21 -8.73
CA LEU A 478 7.73 -6.47 -7.66
C LEU A 478 7.67 -7.95 -7.31
N SER A 479 7.35 -8.26 -6.05
CA SER A 479 7.02 -9.64 -5.65
C SER A 479 5.50 -9.81 -5.48
N LEU A 480 5.01 -11.04 -5.69
CA LEU A 480 3.59 -11.35 -5.48
C LEU A 480 3.15 -11.20 -4.02
N ALA A 481 4.07 -11.38 -3.07
CA ALA A 481 3.82 -11.24 -1.63
C ALA A 481 3.68 -9.78 -1.19
N ARG A 482 4.10 -8.79 -2.02
CA ARG A 482 4.09 -7.37 -1.66
C ARG A 482 2.67 -6.89 -1.35
N PRO A 483 2.44 -6.27 -0.17
CA PRO A 483 1.13 -5.76 0.22
C PRO A 483 0.68 -4.62 -0.70
N SER A 484 -0.59 -4.63 -1.12
CA SER A 484 -1.15 -3.58 -1.99
C SER A 484 -1.08 -2.18 -1.40
N GLN A 485 -1.07 -2.06 -0.06
CA GLN A 485 -0.95 -0.78 0.64
C GLN A 485 0.43 -0.11 0.48
N SER A 486 1.46 -0.88 0.16
CA SER A 486 2.83 -0.39 -0.02
C SER A 486 3.14 0.05 -1.45
N LEU A 487 2.18 -0.14 -2.37
CA LEU A 487 2.32 0.23 -3.77
C LEU A 487 2.16 1.74 -3.96
N SER A 488 2.95 2.32 -4.85
CA SER A 488 2.71 3.66 -5.36
C SER A 488 1.43 3.71 -6.22
N GLY A 489 0.91 4.91 -6.46
CA GLY A 489 -0.26 5.09 -7.33
C GLY A 489 -0.04 4.51 -8.73
N GLY A 490 1.11 4.78 -9.34
CA GLY A 490 1.49 4.29 -10.66
C GLY A 490 1.69 2.76 -10.69
N GLU A 491 2.33 2.15 -9.68
CA GLU A 491 2.45 0.68 -9.57
C GLU A 491 1.07 0.01 -9.52
N SER A 492 0.17 0.52 -8.68
CA SER A 492 -1.19 0.00 -8.55
C SER A 492 -1.99 0.11 -9.86
N GLN A 493 -1.84 1.23 -10.56
CA GLN A 493 -2.49 1.46 -11.86
C GLN A 493 -1.97 0.48 -12.93
N ARG A 494 -0.65 0.28 -13.01
CA ARG A 494 -0.04 -0.66 -13.97
C ARG A 494 -0.39 -2.11 -13.68
N ILE A 495 -0.51 -2.51 -12.41
CA ILE A 495 -1.02 -3.85 -12.04
C ILE A 495 -2.43 -4.05 -12.60
N ARG A 496 -3.31 -3.05 -12.45
CA ARG A 496 -4.66 -3.13 -13.03
C ARG A 496 -4.64 -3.19 -14.54
N LEU A 497 -3.79 -2.37 -15.18
CA LEU A 497 -3.62 -2.39 -16.63
C LEU A 497 -3.19 -3.78 -17.10
N ALA A 498 -2.15 -4.37 -16.53
CA ALA A 498 -1.67 -5.71 -16.83
C ALA A 498 -2.77 -6.78 -16.65
N THR A 499 -3.56 -6.68 -15.57
CA THR A 499 -4.69 -7.58 -15.30
C THR A 499 -5.78 -7.44 -16.39
N GLN A 500 -6.07 -6.21 -16.84
CA GLN A 500 -7.06 -5.98 -17.89
C GLN A 500 -6.58 -6.45 -19.26
N ILE A 501 -5.33 -6.24 -19.62
CA ILE A 501 -4.73 -6.81 -20.84
C ILE A 501 -4.84 -8.34 -20.81
N GLY A 502 -4.53 -8.95 -19.65
CA GLY A 502 -4.64 -10.39 -19.44
C GLY A 502 -6.05 -10.95 -19.55
N SER A 503 -7.08 -10.13 -19.38
CA SER A 503 -8.49 -10.56 -19.55
C SER A 503 -8.89 -10.80 -21.01
N GLN A 504 -8.10 -10.33 -21.96
CA GLN A 504 -8.34 -10.43 -23.41
C GLN A 504 -9.75 -9.97 -23.86
N LEU A 505 -10.34 -9.00 -23.13
CA LEU A 505 -11.62 -8.43 -23.52
C LEU A 505 -11.47 -7.65 -24.83
N VAL A 506 -12.48 -7.74 -25.67
CA VAL A 506 -12.54 -7.05 -26.97
C VAL A 506 -13.71 -6.08 -27.04
N ASN A 507 -13.60 -5.05 -27.88
CA ASN A 507 -14.62 -4.03 -28.07
C ASN A 507 -14.99 -3.25 -26.79
N VAL A 508 -14.00 -3.02 -25.93
CA VAL A 508 -14.09 -2.22 -24.69
C VAL A 508 -13.44 -0.84 -24.92
N LEU A 509 -13.95 0.17 -24.26
CA LEU A 509 -13.31 1.49 -24.14
C LEU A 509 -12.55 1.56 -22.81
N TYR A 510 -11.23 1.55 -22.87
CA TYR A 510 -10.37 1.76 -21.73
C TYR A 510 -10.06 3.24 -21.59
N ILE A 511 -10.22 3.78 -20.38
CA ILE A 511 -9.86 5.17 -20.05
C ILE A 511 -8.81 5.15 -18.95
N LEU A 512 -7.63 5.70 -19.23
CA LEU A 512 -6.48 5.73 -18.32
C LEU A 512 -6.13 7.16 -17.93
N ASP A 513 -5.78 7.35 -16.66
CA ASP A 513 -5.36 8.64 -16.11
C ASP A 513 -3.84 8.64 -15.89
N GLU A 514 -3.11 9.32 -16.72
CA GLU A 514 -1.65 9.53 -16.63
C GLU A 514 -0.87 8.24 -16.31
N PRO A 515 -0.95 7.19 -17.16
CA PRO A 515 -0.31 5.91 -16.86
C PRO A 515 1.22 5.92 -16.92
N SER A 516 1.85 6.95 -17.48
CA SER A 516 3.32 7.12 -17.56
C SER A 516 3.94 7.63 -16.24
N ILE A 517 3.12 7.97 -15.23
CA ILE A 517 3.61 8.55 -13.97
C ILE A 517 4.64 7.66 -13.28
N GLY A 518 5.76 8.28 -12.84
CA GLY A 518 6.82 7.62 -12.11
C GLY A 518 7.58 6.58 -12.91
N LEU A 519 7.47 6.63 -14.25
CA LEU A 519 8.22 5.76 -15.16
C LEU A 519 9.49 6.45 -15.66
N HIS A 520 10.55 5.67 -15.68
CA HIS A 520 11.72 5.99 -16.48
C HIS A 520 11.39 5.84 -17.98
N GLN A 521 12.06 6.58 -18.87
CA GLN A 521 11.78 6.55 -20.32
C GLN A 521 11.82 5.14 -20.92
N ARG A 522 12.76 4.30 -20.47
CA ARG A 522 12.81 2.87 -20.87
C ARG A 522 11.49 2.12 -20.59
N ASP A 523 10.90 2.36 -19.41
CA ASP A 523 9.68 1.67 -18.99
C ASP A 523 8.45 2.30 -19.68
N ASN A 524 8.52 3.59 -20.05
CA ASN A 524 7.49 4.29 -20.83
C ASN A 524 7.34 3.70 -22.23
N GLU A 525 8.45 3.39 -22.92
CA GLU A 525 8.40 2.69 -24.21
C GLU A 525 7.68 1.34 -24.13
N ARG A 526 7.91 0.57 -23.06
CA ARG A 526 7.20 -0.71 -22.80
C ARG A 526 5.70 -0.51 -22.57
N LEU A 527 5.34 0.50 -21.79
CA LEU A 527 3.95 0.86 -21.53
C LEU A 527 3.23 1.22 -22.85
N ILE A 528 3.83 2.07 -23.68
CA ILE A 528 3.27 2.46 -24.99
C ILE A 528 2.99 1.23 -25.85
N ASN A 529 3.92 0.28 -25.90
CA ASN A 529 3.74 -0.96 -26.66
C ASN A 529 2.58 -1.80 -26.09
N SER A 530 2.46 -1.90 -24.77
CA SER A 530 1.35 -2.61 -24.13
C SER A 530 -0.02 -1.98 -24.42
N LEU A 531 -0.09 -0.64 -24.48
CA LEU A 531 -1.32 0.07 -24.85
C LEU A 531 -1.68 -0.14 -26.32
N ARG A 532 -0.66 -0.24 -27.21
CA ARG A 532 -0.86 -0.59 -28.62
C ARG A 532 -1.36 -2.03 -28.78
N GLU A 533 -0.78 -2.98 -28.04
CA GLU A 533 -1.29 -4.37 -28.01
C GLU A 533 -2.75 -4.42 -27.58
N LEU A 534 -3.12 -3.68 -26.52
CA LEU A 534 -4.51 -3.59 -26.04
C LEU A 534 -5.46 -3.03 -27.11
N ARG A 535 -5.02 -2.03 -27.89
CA ARG A 535 -5.74 -1.50 -29.04
C ARG A 535 -5.87 -2.54 -30.15
N ASP A 536 -4.78 -3.23 -30.49
CA ASP A 536 -4.69 -4.15 -31.63
C ASP A 536 -5.55 -5.41 -31.46
N ILE A 537 -5.86 -5.78 -30.20
CA ILE A 537 -6.86 -6.82 -29.86
C ILE A 537 -8.28 -6.38 -30.25
N GLY A 538 -8.52 -5.10 -30.60
CA GLY A 538 -9.81 -4.55 -31.01
C GLY A 538 -10.51 -3.69 -29.97
N ASN A 539 -9.74 -3.03 -29.11
CA ASN A 539 -10.22 -2.10 -28.09
C ASN A 539 -9.98 -0.64 -28.47
N THR A 540 -10.75 0.25 -27.85
CA THR A 540 -10.47 1.69 -27.92
C THR A 540 -9.76 2.08 -26.65
N VAL A 541 -8.63 2.76 -26.75
CA VAL A 541 -7.83 3.18 -25.60
C VAL A 541 -7.78 4.70 -25.57
N LEU A 542 -8.31 5.30 -24.51
CA LEU A 542 -8.34 6.75 -24.27
C LEU A 542 -7.43 7.07 -23.10
N VAL A 543 -6.40 7.86 -23.31
CA VAL A 543 -5.41 8.18 -22.29
C VAL A 543 -5.38 9.68 -22.04
N VAL A 544 -5.51 10.11 -20.80
CA VAL A 544 -5.23 11.49 -20.38
C VAL A 544 -3.74 11.56 -20.10
N GLU A 545 -2.97 12.32 -20.88
CA GLU A 545 -1.51 12.31 -20.77
C GLU A 545 -0.83 13.62 -21.16
N HIS A 546 0.40 13.78 -20.64
CA HIS A 546 1.29 14.91 -20.92
C HIS A 546 2.66 14.50 -21.47
N ASP A 547 2.94 13.21 -21.51
CA ASP A 547 4.21 12.67 -21.99
C ASP A 547 4.35 12.82 -23.50
N LYS A 548 5.52 13.32 -23.96
CA LYS A 548 5.82 13.59 -25.37
C LYS A 548 5.76 12.33 -26.22
N ASP A 549 6.38 11.24 -25.74
CA ASP A 549 6.49 9.99 -26.49
C ASP A 549 5.12 9.31 -26.61
N MET A 550 4.32 9.34 -25.54
CA MET A 550 2.94 8.84 -25.57
C MET A 550 2.08 9.62 -26.58
N MET A 551 2.19 10.95 -26.61
CA MET A 551 1.44 11.77 -27.58
C MET A 551 1.86 11.50 -29.03
N LEU A 552 3.17 11.36 -29.30
CA LEU A 552 3.68 11.06 -30.64
C LEU A 552 3.36 9.62 -31.09
N ALA A 553 3.22 8.71 -30.13
CA ALA A 553 2.89 7.31 -30.38
C ALA A 553 1.40 7.05 -30.58
N ALA A 554 0.53 8.02 -30.28
CA ALA A 554 -0.92 7.92 -30.40
C ALA A 554 -1.38 7.90 -31.87
N ASP A 555 -2.56 7.30 -32.12
CA ASP A 555 -3.23 7.38 -33.42
C ASP A 555 -4.00 8.70 -33.59
N TYR A 556 -4.47 9.25 -32.47
CA TYR A 556 -5.30 10.46 -32.44
C TYR A 556 -5.04 11.27 -31.17
N ILE A 557 -5.06 12.59 -31.27
CA ILE A 557 -4.87 13.53 -30.16
C ILE A 557 -6.06 14.47 -30.08
N VAL A 558 -6.52 14.74 -28.86
CA VAL A 558 -7.49 15.79 -28.52
C VAL A 558 -6.81 16.74 -27.55
N ASP A 559 -6.53 17.97 -27.96
CA ASP A 559 -5.92 19.01 -27.12
C ASP A 559 -6.98 19.97 -26.59
N ILE A 560 -7.06 20.11 -25.27
CA ILE A 560 -8.05 20.93 -24.56
C ILE A 560 -7.37 22.14 -23.94
N GLY A 561 -7.86 23.32 -24.32
CA GLY A 561 -7.28 24.59 -23.88
C GLY A 561 -8.24 25.78 -24.11
N PRO A 562 -7.69 26.94 -24.50
CA PRO A 562 -6.25 27.30 -24.62
C PRO A 562 -5.55 27.49 -23.27
N PHE A 563 -6.31 27.73 -22.18
CA PHE A 563 -5.79 27.96 -20.82
C PHE A 563 -6.45 27.06 -19.79
N ALA A 564 -6.17 27.30 -18.52
CA ALA A 564 -6.76 26.57 -17.39
C ALA A 564 -8.05 27.23 -16.85
N GLY A 565 -8.87 26.47 -16.14
CA GLY A 565 -10.07 26.93 -15.45
C GLY A 565 -11.11 27.55 -16.39
N ARG A 566 -11.61 28.73 -16.07
CA ARG A 566 -12.65 29.41 -16.86
C ARG A 566 -12.23 29.83 -18.28
N HIS A 567 -10.94 29.94 -18.52
CA HIS A 567 -10.37 30.27 -19.82
C HIS A 567 -9.99 29.04 -20.63
N GLY A 568 -10.13 27.83 -20.05
CA GLY A 568 -10.00 26.53 -20.71
C GLY A 568 -11.35 26.01 -21.21
N GLY A 569 -11.40 24.69 -21.39
CA GLY A 569 -12.64 23.98 -21.72
C GLY A 569 -13.05 23.99 -23.17
N GLU A 570 -12.17 24.38 -24.09
CA GLU A 570 -12.38 24.36 -25.54
C GLU A 570 -11.49 23.30 -26.18
N VAL A 571 -11.93 22.69 -27.28
CA VAL A 571 -11.08 21.82 -28.11
C VAL A 571 -10.25 22.72 -29.02
N VAL A 572 -8.96 22.83 -28.76
CA VAL A 572 -8.04 23.66 -29.55
C VAL A 572 -7.44 22.89 -30.72
N PHE A 573 -7.40 21.55 -30.61
CA PHE A 573 -6.99 20.67 -31.69
C PHE A 573 -7.63 19.28 -31.51
N GLN A 574 -7.98 18.64 -32.63
CA GLN A 574 -8.28 17.22 -32.72
C GLN A 574 -7.81 16.65 -34.05
N GLY A 575 -7.03 15.55 -34.02
CA GLY A 575 -6.46 14.97 -35.23
C GLY A 575 -5.31 14.01 -34.94
N THR A 576 -4.57 13.65 -36.00
CA THR A 576 -3.38 12.81 -35.89
C THR A 576 -2.19 13.61 -35.34
N PRO A 577 -1.20 12.97 -34.66
CA PRO A 577 0.01 13.63 -34.19
C PRO A 577 0.73 14.44 -35.27
N HIS A 578 0.85 13.89 -36.47
CA HIS A 578 1.47 14.58 -37.61
C HIS A 578 0.78 15.91 -37.95
N LYS A 579 -0.57 15.95 -37.93
CA LYS A 579 -1.31 17.20 -38.13
C LYS A 579 -1.13 18.19 -36.97
N MET A 580 -1.00 17.69 -35.76
CA MET A 580 -0.76 18.51 -34.57
C MET A 580 0.54 19.28 -34.68
N LEU A 581 1.63 18.66 -35.11
CA LEU A 581 2.93 19.31 -35.31
C LEU A 581 2.89 20.49 -36.30
N GLN A 582 1.87 20.54 -37.18
CA GLN A 582 1.66 21.63 -38.16
C GLN A 582 0.81 22.79 -37.60
N THR A 583 0.29 22.68 -36.38
CA THR A 583 -0.53 23.71 -35.74
C THR A 583 0.30 24.61 -34.84
N GLN A 584 -0.30 25.70 -34.37
CA GLN A 584 0.36 26.68 -33.46
C GLN A 584 -0.26 26.65 -32.06
N THR A 585 -0.76 25.47 -31.60
CA THR A 585 -1.21 25.34 -30.21
C THR A 585 0.00 25.35 -29.27
N LEU A 586 -0.23 25.66 -27.99
CA LEU A 586 0.85 25.66 -27.00
C LEU A 586 1.51 24.26 -26.92
N THR A 587 0.70 23.20 -26.89
CA THR A 587 1.18 21.83 -26.86
C THR A 587 1.99 21.49 -28.12
N SER A 588 1.51 21.90 -29.32
CA SER A 588 2.21 21.57 -30.55
C SER A 588 3.58 22.24 -30.65
N ARG A 589 3.72 23.48 -30.15
CA ARG A 589 4.99 24.22 -30.13
C ARG A 589 6.06 23.56 -29.24
N TYR A 590 5.65 22.89 -28.15
CA TYR A 590 6.55 22.07 -27.35
C TYR A 590 6.90 20.73 -28.01
N LEU A 591 5.94 20.11 -28.69
CA LEU A 591 6.17 18.86 -29.41
C LEU A 591 7.06 19.04 -30.63
N SER A 592 6.91 20.16 -31.39
CA SER A 592 7.75 20.48 -32.55
C SER A 592 9.17 20.97 -32.18
N GLY A 593 9.38 21.38 -30.93
CA GLY A 593 10.63 21.98 -30.48
C GLY A 593 10.72 23.51 -30.65
N ASP A 594 9.65 24.16 -31.19
CA ASP A 594 9.58 25.63 -31.29
C ASP A 594 9.62 26.33 -29.93
N LEU A 595 9.13 25.64 -28.89
CA LEU A 595 9.28 26.01 -27.49
C LEU A 595 10.02 24.88 -26.77
N SER A 596 10.99 25.26 -25.95
CA SER A 596 11.70 24.35 -25.06
C SER A 596 11.95 25.04 -23.71
N ILE A 597 12.14 24.24 -22.68
CA ILE A 597 12.55 24.77 -21.38
C ILE A 597 14.06 25.05 -21.47
N PRO A 598 14.49 26.31 -21.28
CA PRO A 598 15.88 26.70 -21.52
C PRO A 598 16.84 26.06 -20.52
N ILE A 599 17.92 25.46 -21.03
CA ILE A 599 18.98 24.86 -20.23
C ILE A 599 19.87 25.99 -19.65
N PRO A 600 20.21 25.96 -18.36
CA PRO A 600 21.13 26.91 -17.76
C PRO A 600 22.50 26.87 -18.46
N SER A 601 23.04 28.00 -18.83
CA SER A 601 24.35 28.08 -19.46
C SER A 601 25.52 27.80 -18.50
N VAL A 602 25.30 27.91 -17.21
CA VAL A 602 26.28 27.63 -16.15
C VAL A 602 25.63 26.85 -15.04
N ARG A 603 26.23 25.70 -14.67
CA ARG A 603 25.78 24.90 -13.51
C ARG A 603 26.33 25.51 -12.21
N ARG A 604 25.51 25.54 -11.15
CA ARG A 604 25.94 26.04 -9.84
C ARG A 604 26.87 25.01 -9.19
N LYS A 605 27.95 25.49 -8.58
CA LYS A 605 28.88 24.65 -7.81
C LYS A 605 28.45 24.44 -6.36
N GLY A 606 27.37 25.10 -5.93
CA GLY A 606 26.89 25.06 -4.55
C GLY A 606 27.75 25.92 -3.58
N SER A 607 27.50 25.73 -2.28
CA SER A 607 28.18 26.46 -1.20
C SER A 607 29.56 25.88 -0.84
N GLY A 608 29.95 24.75 -1.42
CA GLY A 608 31.14 24.00 -1.05
C GLY A 608 30.94 23.03 0.14
N ASN A 609 29.79 23.08 0.80
CA ASN A 609 29.38 22.13 1.83
C ASN A 609 28.48 21.04 1.24
N CYS A 610 28.46 19.86 1.84
CA CYS A 610 27.59 18.74 1.43
C CYS A 610 26.96 18.05 2.65
N ILE A 611 25.88 17.33 2.44
CA ILE A 611 25.35 16.33 3.36
C ILE A 611 25.73 14.98 2.78
N THR A 612 26.47 14.19 3.55
CA THR A 612 26.91 12.84 3.12
C THR A 612 26.26 11.78 4.00
N ILE A 613 25.65 10.78 3.38
CA ILE A 613 25.18 9.56 4.03
C ILE A 613 26.17 8.46 3.71
N HIS A 614 26.66 7.76 4.75
CA HIS A 614 27.55 6.62 4.61
C HIS A 614 26.82 5.32 4.89
N GLY A 615 27.05 4.32 4.04
CA GLY A 615 26.59 2.97 4.27
C GLY A 615 25.08 2.81 4.29
N ALA A 616 24.33 3.43 3.37
CA ALA A 616 22.89 3.26 3.28
C ALA A 616 22.53 1.85 2.78
N ARG A 617 21.74 1.09 3.58
CA ARG A 617 21.44 -0.35 3.38
C ARG A 617 19.96 -0.70 3.46
N GLY A 618 19.09 0.27 3.33
CA GLY A 618 17.63 0.04 3.39
C GLY A 618 17.12 -0.69 2.14
N ASN A 619 16.18 -1.60 2.33
CA ASN A 619 15.54 -2.37 1.23
C ASN A 619 16.57 -2.96 0.26
N ASN A 620 16.62 -2.48 -0.99
CA ASN A 620 17.54 -2.95 -2.01
C ASN A 620 18.86 -2.17 -2.09
N LEU A 621 19.08 -1.15 -1.24
CA LEU A 621 20.35 -0.38 -1.25
C LEU A 621 21.53 -1.23 -0.83
N LYS A 622 22.63 -1.16 -1.60
CA LYS A 622 23.82 -2.01 -1.48
C LYS A 622 24.99 -1.30 -0.80
N ASP A 623 24.77 -0.83 0.46
CA ASP A 623 25.82 -0.20 1.28
C ASP A 623 26.46 0.99 0.57
N ILE A 624 25.64 1.93 0.08
CA ILE A 624 26.09 3.04 -0.74
C ILE A 624 26.40 4.29 0.09
N ASP A 625 27.44 5.03 -0.35
CA ASP A 625 27.77 6.36 0.12
C ASP A 625 27.27 7.40 -0.87
N VAL A 626 26.58 8.44 -0.38
CA VAL A 626 25.97 9.45 -1.22
C VAL A 626 26.18 10.84 -0.65
N SER A 627 26.62 11.81 -1.48
CA SER A 627 26.83 13.20 -1.10
C SER A 627 25.88 14.13 -1.85
N PHE A 628 25.22 15.03 -1.11
CA PHE A 628 24.33 16.05 -1.65
C PHE A 628 24.95 17.43 -1.46
N ALA A 629 25.36 18.08 -2.56
CA ALA A 629 25.92 19.42 -2.53
C ALA A 629 24.87 20.46 -2.09
N LEU A 630 25.21 21.32 -1.12
CA LEU A 630 24.32 22.34 -0.61
C LEU A 630 24.34 23.61 -1.49
N GLY A 631 23.17 24.24 -1.64
CA GLY A 631 22.99 25.40 -2.53
C GLY A 631 22.89 25.01 -4.00
N THR A 632 22.47 23.79 -4.30
CA THR A 632 22.25 23.27 -5.67
C THR A 632 20.87 22.70 -5.86
N LEU A 633 20.50 22.51 -7.13
CA LEU A 633 19.39 21.68 -7.57
C LEU A 633 19.94 20.29 -7.91
N THR A 634 19.75 19.33 -7.01
CA THR A 634 20.16 17.93 -7.21
C THR A 634 18.96 17.08 -7.62
N VAL A 635 19.09 16.31 -8.70
CA VAL A 635 18.06 15.37 -9.16
C VAL A 635 18.54 13.94 -8.95
N VAL A 636 17.72 13.14 -8.24
CA VAL A 636 17.93 11.70 -8.07
C VAL A 636 17.04 10.98 -9.06
N THR A 637 17.64 10.30 -10.02
CA THR A 637 16.97 9.61 -11.13
C THR A 637 17.36 8.14 -11.21
N GLY A 638 16.85 7.43 -12.21
CA GLY A 638 17.09 6.00 -12.46
C GLY A 638 15.82 5.20 -12.68
N VAL A 639 15.94 3.94 -13.04
CA VAL A 639 14.80 3.08 -13.36
C VAL A 639 13.82 2.91 -12.20
N SER A 640 12.58 2.52 -12.50
CA SER A 640 11.57 2.26 -11.46
C SER A 640 12.04 1.13 -10.53
N GLY A 641 11.91 1.32 -9.19
CA GLY A 641 12.35 0.34 -8.20
C GLY A 641 13.87 0.32 -7.92
N SER A 642 14.69 1.23 -8.47
CA SER A 642 16.15 1.27 -8.26
C SER A 642 16.61 1.70 -6.86
N GLY A 643 15.68 2.12 -5.97
CA GLY A 643 16.01 2.49 -4.59
C GLY A 643 15.97 3.98 -4.28
N LYS A 644 15.60 4.87 -5.23
CA LYS A 644 15.51 6.33 -5.07
C LYS A 644 14.70 6.76 -3.83
N SER A 645 13.47 6.27 -3.72
CA SER A 645 12.59 6.61 -2.58
C SER A 645 13.12 6.04 -1.26
N THR A 646 13.78 4.88 -1.29
CA THR A 646 14.43 4.31 -0.11
C THR A 646 15.57 5.21 0.38
N LEU A 647 16.41 5.71 -0.55
CA LEU A 647 17.52 6.62 -0.21
C LEU A 647 17.01 7.95 0.35
N ILE A 648 16.05 8.58 -0.33
CA ILE A 648 15.60 9.93 0.00
C ILE A 648 14.48 9.93 1.04
N ASN A 649 13.34 9.24 0.79
CA ASN A 649 12.13 9.33 1.62
C ASN A 649 12.17 8.44 2.86
N GLU A 650 12.95 7.35 2.83
CA GLU A 650 13.01 6.37 3.92
C GLU A 650 14.33 6.41 4.70
N THR A 651 15.39 7.03 4.15
CA THR A 651 16.68 7.18 4.82
C THR A 651 16.97 8.65 5.13
N LEU A 652 17.26 9.50 4.14
CA LEU A 652 17.65 10.90 4.34
C LEU A 652 16.58 11.74 5.08
N GLN A 653 15.35 11.71 4.59
CA GLN A 653 14.24 12.50 5.14
C GLN A 653 13.93 12.17 6.61
N PRO A 654 13.85 10.88 7.05
CA PRO A 654 13.67 10.56 8.46
C PRO A 654 14.85 10.97 9.34
N ILE A 655 16.11 10.83 8.88
CA ILE A 655 17.31 11.30 9.61
C ILE A 655 17.16 12.79 9.91
N LEU A 656 16.91 13.60 8.88
CA LEU A 656 16.77 15.04 9.04
C LEU A 656 15.55 15.44 9.88
N SER A 657 14.43 14.71 9.72
CA SER A 657 13.22 14.96 10.51
C SER A 657 13.38 14.58 11.98
N GLN A 658 14.17 13.58 12.30
CA GLN A 658 14.53 13.27 13.69
C GLN A 658 15.38 14.39 14.29
N HIS A 659 16.37 14.89 13.54
CA HIS A 659 17.27 15.94 14.02
C HIS A 659 16.52 17.27 14.26
N PHE A 660 15.72 17.76 13.29
CA PHE A 660 15.08 19.07 13.38
C PHE A 660 13.74 19.09 14.12
N TYR A 661 12.96 18.00 14.01
CA TYR A 661 11.56 17.97 14.46
C TYR A 661 11.28 16.89 15.49
N ARG A 662 12.30 16.13 15.95
CA ARG A 662 12.15 15.01 16.89
C ARG A 662 11.10 14.00 16.40
N SER A 663 11.06 13.74 15.09
CA SER A 663 10.16 12.77 14.49
C SER A 663 10.45 11.37 15.02
N GLN A 664 9.41 10.57 15.25
CA GLN A 664 9.54 9.17 15.70
C GLN A 664 9.72 8.19 14.51
N LYS A 665 9.70 8.68 13.27
CA LYS A 665 9.91 7.83 12.09
C LYS A 665 11.37 7.38 12.04
N CYS A 666 11.61 6.08 12.21
CA CYS A 666 12.97 5.53 12.13
C CYS A 666 13.45 5.54 10.68
N PRO A 667 14.70 6.01 10.42
CA PRO A 667 15.33 5.87 9.12
C PRO A 667 15.66 4.40 8.82
N MET A 668 15.79 4.08 7.55
CA MET A 668 16.35 2.79 7.12
C MET A 668 17.82 2.67 7.57
N PRO A 669 18.39 1.46 7.65
CA PRO A 669 19.74 1.25 8.14
C PRO A 669 20.80 2.03 7.35
N TYR A 670 21.65 2.75 8.06
CA TYR A 670 22.80 3.50 7.55
C TYR A 670 23.94 3.47 8.58
N THR A 671 25.14 3.87 8.19
CA THR A 671 26.30 3.87 9.09
C THR A 671 26.44 5.22 9.81
N SER A 672 26.53 6.31 9.07
CA SER A 672 26.66 7.66 9.62
C SER A 672 26.14 8.71 8.65
N VAL A 673 25.93 9.94 9.14
CA VAL A 673 25.60 11.09 8.32
C VAL A 673 26.41 12.31 8.79
N GLU A 674 26.91 13.10 7.84
CA GLU A 674 27.72 14.29 8.07
C GLU A 674 27.08 15.52 7.39
N GLY A 675 27.40 16.73 7.87
CA GLY A 675 27.02 18.00 7.24
C GLY A 675 25.61 18.51 7.57
N ILE A 676 24.89 17.90 8.53
CA ILE A 676 23.53 18.36 8.94
C ILE A 676 23.55 19.75 9.54
N GLU A 677 24.65 20.15 10.16
CA GLU A 677 24.85 21.47 10.79
C GLU A 677 24.81 22.64 9.81
N HIS A 678 24.96 22.39 8.52
CA HIS A 678 24.95 23.41 7.49
C HIS A 678 23.56 23.84 7.05
N ILE A 679 22.51 23.09 7.43
CA ILE A 679 21.11 23.41 7.17
C ILE A 679 20.39 23.72 8.47
N ASP A 680 19.30 24.48 8.39
CA ASP A 680 18.48 24.89 9.54
C ASP A 680 17.07 24.29 9.52
N LYS A 681 16.64 23.80 8.39
CA LYS A 681 15.28 23.28 8.21
C LYS A 681 15.21 22.30 7.03
N VAL A 682 14.39 21.27 7.15
CA VAL A 682 14.00 20.41 6.03
C VAL A 682 12.51 20.58 5.71
N VAL A 683 12.17 20.64 4.44
CA VAL A 683 10.79 20.74 3.94
C VAL A 683 10.56 19.63 2.94
N THR A 684 9.65 18.72 3.26
CA THR A 684 9.25 17.66 2.35
C THR A 684 7.95 18.01 1.65
N VAL A 685 7.94 17.93 0.33
CA VAL A 685 6.79 18.21 -0.52
C VAL A 685 6.43 16.92 -1.27
N ASP A 686 5.49 16.17 -0.70
CA ASP A 686 4.98 14.90 -1.24
C ASP A 686 3.62 15.07 -1.93
N GLN A 687 3.18 14.06 -2.66
CA GLN A 687 1.90 14.03 -3.37
C GLN A 687 0.67 13.80 -2.47
N GLN A 688 0.84 13.62 -1.15
CA GLN A 688 -0.29 13.39 -0.27
C GLN A 688 -1.25 14.59 -0.25
N PRO A 689 -2.56 14.35 -0.15
CA PRO A 689 -3.55 15.43 -0.08
C PRO A 689 -3.26 16.40 1.07
N ILE A 690 -3.53 17.69 0.87
CA ILE A 690 -3.40 18.75 1.91
C ILE A 690 -4.38 18.57 3.08
N GLY A 691 -5.26 17.57 3.02
CA GLY A 691 -6.17 17.15 4.08
C GLY A 691 -7.10 16.05 3.61
N ARG A 692 -7.64 15.29 4.56
CA ARG A 692 -8.47 14.10 4.30
C ARG A 692 -9.98 14.38 4.29
N THR A 693 -10.37 15.61 4.56
CA THR A 693 -11.80 16.00 4.69
C THR A 693 -12.16 17.09 3.70
N PRO A 694 -13.41 17.20 3.25
CA PRO A 694 -13.89 18.29 2.40
C PRO A 694 -13.74 19.70 3.01
N ARG A 695 -13.44 19.79 4.31
CA ARG A 695 -13.19 21.06 5.02
C ARG A 695 -11.79 21.60 4.78
N SER A 696 -10.84 20.73 4.45
CA SER A 696 -9.51 21.17 4.06
C SER A 696 -9.55 21.74 2.65
N ASN A 697 -8.95 22.90 2.45
CA ASN A 697 -8.90 23.61 1.17
C ASN A 697 -7.64 24.48 1.07
N PRO A 698 -7.29 25.01 -0.11
CA PRO A 698 -6.12 25.86 -0.30
C PRO A 698 -6.05 27.04 0.67
N ALA A 699 -7.19 27.72 0.92
CA ALA A 699 -7.20 28.87 1.82
C ALA A 699 -6.90 28.52 3.29
N THR A 700 -7.35 27.34 3.76
CA THR A 700 -7.08 26.89 5.13
C THR A 700 -5.64 26.40 5.28
N TYR A 701 -5.13 25.70 4.29
CA TYR A 701 -3.78 25.14 4.32
C TYR A 701 -2.69 26.22 4.29
N THR A 702 -2.82 27.21 3.41
CA THR A 702 -1.90 28.36 3.33
C THR A 702 -2.03 29.33 4.51
N GLY A 703 -3.05 29.17 5.35
CA GLY A 703 -3.35 30.07 6.46
C GLY A 703 -3.95 31.41 6.04
N VAL A 704 -4.19 31.66 4.75
CA VAL A 704 -4.80 32.91 4.26
C VAL A 704 -6.23 33.07 4.78
N PHE A 705 -6.94 31.97 5.02
CA PHE A 705 -8.31 32.03 5.54
C PHE A 705 -8.41 32.69 6.93
N SER A 706 -7.36 32.55 7.76
CA SER A 706 -7.31 33.25 9.05
C SER A 706 -7.24 34.77 8.89
N ASP A 707 -6.47 35.26 7.93
CA ASP A 707 -6.37 36.70 7.63
C ASP A 707 -7.68 37.21 7.03
N ILE A 708 -8.33 36.46 6.13
CA ILE A 708 -9.64 36.79 5.57
C ILE A 708 -10.69 36.88 6.69
N ARG A 709 -10.74 35.94 7.63
CA ARG A 709 -11.66 36.00 8.77
C ARG A 709 -11.40 37.23 9.64
N SER A 710 -10.15 37.58 9.88
CA SER A 710 -9.77 38.76 10.65
C SER A 710 -10.23 40.05 9.94
N LEU A 711 -10.12 40.10 8.63
CA LEU A 711 -10.64 41.19 7.81
C LEU A 711 -12.16 41.35 7.95
N PHE A 712 -12.91 40.21 7.89
CA PHE A 712 -14.37 40.22 8.05
C PHE A 712 -14.80 40.69 9.44
N VAL A 713 -14.09 40.30 10.50
CA VAL A 713 -14.34 40.77 11.87
C VAL A 713 -14.12 42.30 12.01
N ALA A 714 -13.16 42.88 11.28
CA ALA A 714 -12.85 44.27 11.33
C ALA A 714 -13.93 45.16 10.64
N LEU A 715 -14.81 44.60 9.84
CA LEU A 715 -15.88 45.32 9.14
C LEU A 715 -16.87 45.98 10.10
N PRO A 716 -17.40 47.18 9.78
CA PRO A 716 -18.36 47.89 10.63
C PRO A 716 -19.59 47.07 10.99
N GLU A 717 -20.15 46.33 10.03
CA GLU A 717 -21.33 45.48 10.22
C GLU A 717 -21.07 44.33 11.22
N SER A 718 -19.89 43.71 11.13
CA SER A 718 -19.47 42.65 12.08
C SER A 718 -19.30 43.20 13.49
N LYS A 719 -18.75 44.43 13.64
CA LYS A 719 -18.58 45.06 14.94
C LYS A 719 -19.94 45.43 15.56
N ILE A 720 -20.89 45.94 14.79
CA ILE A 720 -22.25 46.25 15.25
C ILE A 720 -22.95 45.01 15.76
N ARG A 721 -22.79 43.86 15.03
CA ARG A 721 -23.41 42.56 15.40
C ARG A 721 -22.62 41.79 16.45
N GLY A 722 -21.45 42.30 16.90
CA GLY A 722 -20.61 41.61 17.88
C GLY A 722 -20.01 40.30 17.38
N TYR A 723 -19.78 40.16 16.09
CA TYR A 723 -19.27 38.93 15.49
C TYR A 723 -17.80 38.73 15.79
N LYS A 724 -17.44 37.54 16.28
CA LYS A 724 -16.06 37.10 16.57
C LYS A 724 -15.49 36.26 15.43
N PRO A 725 -14.16 35.98 15.35
CA PRO A 725 -13.56 35.18 14.29
C PRO A 725 -14.18 33.80 14.09
N GLY A 726 -14.72 33.17 15.16
CA GLY A 726 -15.43 31.91 15.09
C GLY A 726 -16.68 31.94 14.22
N ARG A 727 -17.37 33.11 14.12
CA ARG A 727 -18.57 33.30 13.28
C ARG A 727 -18.26 33.05 11.80
N PHE A 728 -17.09 33.44 11.34
CA PHE A 728 -16.62 33.26 9.97
C PHE A 728 -15.86 31.95 9.73
N SER A 729 -15.94 30.99 10.68
CA SER A 729 -15.36 29.67 10.53
C SER A 729 -16.44 28.63 10.20
N PHE A 730 -16.26 27.90 9.12
CA PHE A 730 -17.13 26.75 8.79
C PHE A 730 -16.87 25.51 9.64
N ASN A 731 -15.82 25.51 10.49
CA ASN A 731 -15.53 24.39 11.41
C ASN A 731 -16.18 24.55 12.78
N VAL A 732 -16.58 25.76 13.16
CA VAL A 732 -17.09 26.08 14.50
C VAL A 732 -18.61 26.37 14.42
N ARG A 733 -19.36 25.93 15.41
CA ARG A 733 -20.80 26.24 15.53
C ARG A 733 -21.05 27.75 15.64
N GLY A 734 -22.21 28.19 15.15
CA GLY A 734 -22.70 29.57 15.24
C GLY A 734 -22.72 30.35 13.92
N GLY A 735 -21.75 30.12 13.00
CA GLY A 735 -21.77 30.76 11.68
C GLY A 735 -21.89 29.81 10.51
N ARG A 736 -21.61 28.53 10.73
CA ARG A 736 -21.71 27.48 9.70
C ARG A 736 -23.15 27.06 9.47
N CYS A 737 -23.43 26.47 8.32
CA CYS A 737 -24.64 25.71 8.08
C CYS A 737 -24.64 24.47 8.97
N GLU A 738 -25.62 24.29 9.87
CA GLU A 738 -25.65 23.16 10.79
C GLU A 738 -26.10 21.87 10.10
N THR A 739 -26.89 21.95 9.02
CA THR A 739 -27.37 20.80 8.23
C THR A 739 -26.24 19.99 7.62
N CYS A 740 -25.25 20.65 7.03
CA CYS A 740 -24.04 19.98 6.49
C CYS A 740 -22.83 20.07 7.45
N GLY A 741 -22.99 20.67 8.64
CA GLY A 741 -21.90 20.89 9.58
C GLY A 741 -20.73 21.74 9.03
N GLY A 742 -20.97 22.58 8.00
CA GLY A 742 -19.98 23.39 7.33
C GLY A 742 -19.20 22.68 6.19
N ASN A 743 -19.59 21.45 5.84
CA ASN A 743 -18.97 20.73 4.71
C ASN A 743 -19.36 21.32 3.36
N GLY A 744 -20.56 21.90 3.25
CA GLY A 744 -21.16 22.35 1.99
C GLY A 744 -21.83 21.21 1.20
N TYR A 745 -21.49 19.97 1.49
CA TYR A 745 -21.98 18.77 0.83
C TYR A 745 -22.44 17.75 1.85
N ARG A 746 -23.33 16.84 1.46
CA ARG A 746 -23.69 15.62 2.16
C ARG A 746 -23.07 14.43 1.43
N THR A 747 -22.42 13.56 2.16
CA THR A 747 -21.92 12.30 1.62
C THR A 747 -23.02 11.25 1.72
N ILE A 748 -23.36 10.64 0.61
CA ILE A 748 -24.24 9.48 0.55
C ILE A 748 -23.31 8.27 0.42
N GLU A 749 -23.23 7.48 1.50
CA GLU A 749 -22.44 6.25 1.53
C GLU A 749 -23.13 5.18 0.68
N MET A 750 -22.38 4.60 -0.23
CA MET A 750 -22.85 3.52 -1.11
C MET A 750 -22.08 2.23 -0.80
N ASN A 751 -22.79 1.13 -0.51
CA ASN A 751 -22.20 -0.12 -0.03
C ASN A 751 -21.19 -0.78 -0.98
N PHE A 752 -21.25 -0.54 -2.29
CA PHE A 752 -20.40 -1.19 -3.30
C PHE A 752 -19.84 -0.21 -4.35
N LEU A 753 -20.17 1.06 -4.27
CA LEU A 753 -19.71 2.12 -5.17
C LEU A 753 -19.00 3.22 -4.36
N PRO A 754 -18.20 4.08 -5.00
CA PRO A 754 -17.65 5.25 -4.34
C PRO A 754 -18.75 6.14 -3.76
N ASP A 755 -18.51 6.72 -2.59
CA ASP A 755 -19.42 7.65 -1.94
C ASP A 755 -19.72 8.85 -2.85
N VAL A 756 -20.99 9.23 -2.92
CA VAL A 756 -21.45 10.38 -3.70
C VAL A 756 -21.59 11.61 -2.82
N MET A 757 -21.00 12.73 -3.23
CA MET A 757 -21.13 14.02 -2.56
C MET A 757 -22.18 14.88 -3.27
N VAL A 758 -23.29 15.16 -2.57
CA VAL A 758 -24.39 16.01 -3.06
C VAL A 758 -24.35 17.37 -2.38
N PRO A 759 -24.49 18.50 -3.10
CA PRO A 759 -24.59 19.82 -2.48
C PRO A 759 -25.66 19.88 -1.39
N CYS A 760 -25.37 20.53 -0.28
CA CYS A 760 -26.32 20.69 0.82
C CYS A 760 -27.54 21.51 0.36
N GLU A 761 -28.73 20.99 0.55
CA GLU A 761 -30.00 21.59 0.15
C GLU A 761 -30.26 22.96 0.80
N GLU A 762 -29.76 23.19 2.03
CA GLU A 762 -29.99 24.43 2.78
C GLU A 762 -29.00 25.54 2.38
N CYS A 763 -27.72 25.22 2.34
CA CYS A 763 -26.68 26.22 2.04
C CYS A 763 -26.22 26.23 0.57
N HIS A 764 -26.69 25.30 -0.26
CA HIS A 764 -26.32 25.18 -1.68
C HIS A 764 -24.79 25.22 -1.92
N GLY A 765 -24.04 24.52 -1.11
CA GLY A 765 -22.59 24.47 -1.18
C GLY A 765 -21.85 25.62 -0.46
N ARG A 766 -22.56 26.65 0.03
CA ARG A 766 -21.95 27.88 0.59
C ARG A 766 -21.35 27.72 1.99
N ARG A 767 -21.58 26.60 2.68
CA ARG A 767 -20.99 26.21 4.00
C ARG A 767 -21.47 27.03 5.22
N TYR A 768 -22.08 28.21 5.05
CA TYR A 768 -22.47 29.15 6.10
C TYR A 768 -23.99 29.32 6.18
N ASN A 769 -24.46 29.79 7.35
CA ASN A 769 -25.84 30.20 7.51
C ASN A 769 -26.08 31.59 6.85
N ARG A 770 -27.35 31.91 6.63
CA ARG A 770 -27.77 33.14 5.92
C ARG A 770 -27.22 34.40 6.57
N GLU A 771 -27.27 34.51 7.90
CA GLU A 771 -26.86 35.72 8.65
C GLU A 771 -25.36 36.01 8.49
N THR A 772 -24.50 34.98 8.44
CA THR A 772 -23.05 35.14 8.20
C THR A 772 -22.77 35.62 6.78
N LEU A 773 -23.58 35.20 5.79
CA LEU A 773 -23.44 35.58 4.39
C LEU A 773 -23.91 37.02 4.09
N GLU A 774 -24.64 37.65 5.00
CA GLU A 774 -25.05 39.06 4.88
C GLU A 774 -23.85 40.01 5.00
N VAL A 775 -22.86 39.68 5.82
CA VAL A 775 -21.63 40.48 5.95
C VAL A 775 -20.82 40.44 4.67
N ARG A 776 -20.53 41.61 4.10
CA ARG A 776 -19.87 41.76 2.81
C ARG A 776 -18.65 42.67 2.85
N TYR A 777 -17.58 42.24 2.18
CA TYR A 777 -16.40 43.07 1.88
C TYR A 777 -16.35 43.35 0.38
N LYS A 778 -16.30 44.61 -0.04
CA LYS A 778 -16.40 45.00 -1.45
C LYS A 778 -17.54 44.26 -2.21
N GLY A 779 -18.70 44.12 -1.55
CA GLY A 779 -19.90 43.48 -2.12
C GLY A 779 -19.87 41.93 -2.12
N LYS A 780 -18.82 41.26 -1.65
CA LYS A 780 -18.67 39.81 -1.62
C LYS A 780 -18.80 39.27 -0.19
N SER A 781 -19.58 38.20 -0.02
CA SER A 781 -19.64 37.41 1.24
C SER A 781 -18.39 36.53 1.41
N ILE A 782 -18.21 35.95 2.60
CA ILE A 782 -17.07 35.07 2.85
C ILE A 782 -17.16 33.77 2.00
N ALA A 783 -18.37 33.32 1.67
CA ALA A 783 -18.56 32.17 0.77
C ALA A 783 -18.17 32.52 -0.69
N ASP A 784 -18.55 33.75 -1.15
CA ASP A 784 -18.17 34.20 -2.48
C ASP A 784 -16.64 34.33 -2.64
N ILE A 785 -15.93 34.67 -1.56
CA ILE A 785 -14.45 34.72 -1.54
C ILE A 785 -13.86 33.32 -1.63
N LEU A 786 -14.41 32.35 -0.92
CA LEU A 786 -13.96 30.94 -1.03
C LEU A 786 -14.20 30.38 -2.45
N ASP A 787 -15.22 30.86 -3.15
CA ASP A 787 -15.51 30.46 -4.53
C ASP A 787 -14.67 31.21 -5.61
N MET A 788 -13.93 32.23 -5.21
CA MET A 788 -13.01 32.94 -6.12
C MET A 788 -11.85 32.01 -6.51
N THR A 789 -11.44 32.10 -7.78
CA THR A 789 -10.14 31.56 -8.20
C THR A 789 -9.00 32.40 -7.59
N VAL A 790 -7.81 31.76 -7.49
CA VAL A 790 -6.62 32.46 -7.00
C VAL A 790 -6.34 33.73 -7.79
N ASN A 791 -6.46 33.72 -9.13
CA ASN A 791 -6.29 34.91 -9.96
C ASN A 791 -7.28 36.02 -9.59
N GLN A 792 -8.57 35.71 -9.45
CA GLN A 792 -9.57 36.67 -9.03
C GLN A 792 -9.31 37.26 -7.63
N ALA A 793 -8.83 36.38 -6.73
CA ALA A 793 -8.52 36.77 -5.37
C ALA A 793 -7.28 37.71 -5.29
N VAL A 794 -6.27 37.51 -6.16
CA VAL A 794 -5.12 38.43 -6.27
C VAL A 794 -5.58 39.84 -6.62
N ASP A 795 -6.45 39.98 -7.62
CA ASP A 795 -7.00 41.28 -8.03
C ASP A 795 -7.89 41.87 -6.93
N PHE A 796 -8.75 41.05 -6.31
CA PHE A 796 -9.68 41.50 -5.28
C PHE A 796 -9.00 42.01 -4.01
N PHE A 797 -7.92 41.34 -3.57
CA PHE A 797 -7.16 41.67 -2.36
C PHE A 797 -5.90 42.53 -2.65
N SER A 798 -5.78 43.14 -3.81
CA SER A 798 -4.62 43.96 -4.19
C SER A 798 -4.24 45.00 -3.15
N THR A 799 -5.18 45.50 -2.35
CA THR A 799 -4.98 46.52 -1.30
C THR A 799 -4.71 45.94 0.10
N VAL A 800 -4.66 44.64 0.25
CA VAL A 800 -4.48 43.94 1.56
C VAL A 800 -3.21 43.07 1.53
N PRO A 801 -2.02 43.65 1.87
CA PRO A 801 -0.72 42.94 1.69
C PRO A 801 -0.60 41.59 2.39
N SER A 802 -1.15 41.44 3.61
CA SER A 802 -1.08 40.20 4.38
C SER A 802 -1.79 39.02 3.69
N ILE A 803 -2.91 39.28 3.02
CA ILE A 803 -3.67 38.31 2.24
C ILE A 803 -3.00 38.14 0.87
N LEU A 804 -2.65 39.26 0.20
CA LEU A 804 -2.09 39.24 -1.15
C LEU A 804 -0.82 38.39 -1.26
N THR A 805 0.12 38.53 -0.31
CA THR A 805 1.38 37.75 -0.32
C THR A 805 1.14 36.26 -0.36
N LYS A 806 0.22 35.73 0.47
CA LYS A 806 -0.11 34.30 0.53
C LYS A 806 -0.86 33.79 -0.71
N ILE A 807 -1.74 34.63 -1.29
CA ILE A 807 -2.47 34.26 -2.51
C ILE A 807 -1.54 34.32 -3.72
N LYS A 808 -0.64 35.32 -3.76
CA LYS A 808 0.32 35.46 -4.87
C LYS A 808 1.32 34.31 -4.93
N SER A 809 1.67 33.69 -3.78
CA SER A 809 2.50 32.47 -3.79
C SER A 809 1.81 31.30 -4.48
N LEU A 810 0.48 31.15 -4.32
CA LEU A 810 -0.30 30.16 -5.08
C LEU A 810 -0.32 30.44 -6.58
N GLN A 811 -0.44 31.71 -6.96
CA GLN A 811 -0.39 32.12 -8.38
C GLN A 811 0.99 31.83 -8.99
N ASN A 812 2.06 32.11 -8.26
CA ASN A 812 3.45 31.94 -8.73
C ASN A 812 3.81 30.46 -9.03
N VAL A 813 3.16 29.50 -8.36
CA VAL A 813 3.34 28.07 -8.64
C VAL A 813 2.38 27.55 -9.72
N GLY A 814 1.72 28.42 -10.50
CA GLY A 814 0.83 28.04 -11.58
C GLY A 814 -0.58 27.62 -11.15
N LEU A 815 -0.99 27.87 -9.90
CA LEU A 815 -2.32 27.51 -9.37
C LEU A 815 -3.34 28.64 -9.44
N GLY A 816 -3.21 29.57 -10.41
CA GLY A 816 -4.11 30.69 -10.60
C GLY A 816 -5.57 30.32 -10.85
N TYR A 817 -5.83 29.13 -11.37
CA TYR A 817 -7.14 28.63 -11.77
C TYR A 817 -7.94 27.95 -10.64
N ILE A 818 -7.30 27.43 -9.59
CA ILE A 818 -7.99 26.75 -8.49
C ILE A 818 -8.80 27.73 -7.65
N ARG A 819 -9.88 27.26 -7.00
CA ARG A 819 -10.67 28.07 -6.08
C ARG A 819 -10.06 28.02 -4.68
N LEU A 820 -10.09 29.13 -3.94
CA LEU A 820 -9.59 29.23 -2.57
C LEU A 820 -10.25 28.20 -1.63
N GLY A 821 -11.56 27.95 -1.79
CA GLY A 821 -12.36 27.00 -1.01
C GLY A 821 -12.52 25.62 -1.63
N GLN A 822 -11.76 25.26 -2.69
CA GLN A 822 -11.84 23.97 -3.35
C GLN A 822 -11.51 22.83 -2.34
N PRO A 823 -12.38 21.80 -2.18
CA PRO A 823 -12.09 20.72 -1.25
C PRO A 823 -10.81 19.96 -1.60
N SER A 824 -10.01 19.60 -0.59
CA SER A 824 -8.75 18.85 -0.79
C SER A 824 -8.95 17.51 -1.49
N THR A 825 -10.13 16.92 -1.36
CA THR A 825 -10.49 15.63 -1.99
C THR A 825 -10.69 15.74 -3.50
N THR A 826 -10.86 16.95 -4.05
CA THR A 826 -11.03 17.21 -5.48
C THR A 826 -9.75 17.72 -6.15
N LEU A 827 -8.68 17.90 -5.38
CA LEU A 827 -7.37 18.30 -5.89
C LEU A 827 -6.59 17.08 -6.38
N SER A 828 -5.86 17.25 -7.48
CA SER A 828 -4.88 16.27 -7.94
C SER A 828 -3.67 16.20 -7.00
N GLY A 829 -2.86 15.13 -7.12
CA GLY A 829 -1.61 14.99 -6.37
C GLY A 829 -0.66 16.17 -6.61
N GLY A 830 -0.45 16.54 -7.87
CA GLY A 830 0.40 17.66 -8.25
C GLY A 830 -0.13 19.03 -7.79
N GLU A 831 -1.45 19.26 -7.81
CA GLU A 831 -2.04 20.50 -7.24
C GLU A 831 -1.81 20.58 -5.73
N SER A 832 -2.01 19.46 -5.01
CA SER A 832 -1.75 19.39 -3.56
C SER A 832 -0.28 19.68 -3.24
N GLN A 833 0.64 19.14 -4.01
CA GLN A 833 2.08 19.34 -3.89
C GLN A 833 2.45 20.81 -4.12
N ARG A 834 1.94 21.45 -5.19
CA ARG A 834 2.18 22.87 -5.47
C ARG A 834 1.59 23.79 -4.40
N ILE A 835 0.45 23.45 -3.76
CA ILE A 835 -0.10 24.19 -2.62
C ILE A 835 0.85 24.13 -1.42
N LYS A 836 1.45 22.94 -1.14
CA LYS A 836 2.46 22.80 -0.08
C LYS A 836 3.67 23.68 -0.37
N LEU A 837 4.19 23.63 -1.59
CA LEU A 837 5.33 24.47 -2.02
C LEU A 837 4.98 25.96 -1.89
N ALA A 838 3.82 26.41 -2.37
CA ALA A 838 3.36 27.80 -2.25
C ALA A 838 3.30 28.28 -0.79
N THR A 839 2.90 27.39 0.12
CA THR A 839 2.83 27.71 1.56
C THR A 839 4.21 27.95 2.16
N GLU A 840 5.22 27.18 1.74
CA GLU A 840 6.60 27.40 2.19
C GLU A 840 7.21 28.66 1.57
N LEU A 841 6.94 28.92 0.30
CA LEU A 841 7.38 30.15 -0.39
C LEU A 841 6.82 31.43 0.24
N ALA A 842 5.65 31.38 0.87
CA ALA A 842 5.06 32.50 1.57
C ALA A 842 5.74 32.83 2.92
N LYS A 843 6.57 31.89 3.45
CA LYS A 843 7.31 32.10 4.71
C LYS A 843 8.62 32.84 4.49
N ARG A 844 9.17 33.38 5.57
CA ARG A 844 10.48 34.02 5.53
C ARG A 844 11.57 32.99 5.22
N ASP A 845 12.36 33.24 4.22
CA ASP A 845 13.44 32.40 3.75
C ASP A 845 14.73 32.66 4.56
N THR A 846 15.48 31.60 4.90
CA THR A 846 16.76 31.70 5.63
C THR A 846 17.96 31.49 4.72
N GLY A 847 17.76 30.95 3.49
CA GLY A 847 18.84 30.60 2.56
C GLY A 847 19.60 29.31 2.96
N ARG A 848 19.14 28.55 3.97
CA ARG A 848 19.75 27.30 4.44
C ARG A 848 18.72 26.16 4.57
N THR A 849 17.60 26.28 3.86
CA THR A 849 16.55 25.26 3.91
C THR A 849 16.81 24.20 2.86
N LEU A 850 16.68 22.92 3.26
CA LEU A 850 16.68 21.79 2.34
C LEU A 850 15.24 21.43 1.96
N TYR A 851 14.95 21.47 0.66
CA TYR A 851 13.67 21.05 0.09
C TYR A 851 13.81 19.67 -0.54
N ILE A 852 12.93 18.74 -0.19
CA ILE A 852 12.85 17.40 -0.79
C ILE A 852 11.50 17.32 -1.52
N LEU A 853 11.54 17.09 -2.84
CA LEU A 853 10.37 16.94 -3.69
C LEU A 853 10.35 15.54 -4.31
N ASP A 854 9.20 14.90 -4.28
CA ASP A 854 9.00 13.57 -4.84
C ASP A 854 8.09 13.66 -6.06
N GLU A 855 8.64 13.43 -7.26
CA GLU A 855 7.99 13.49 -8.57
C GLU A 855 7.09 14.74 -8.74
N PRO A 856 7.63 15.96 -8.63
CA PRO A 856 6.82 17.19 -8.63
C PRO A 856 6.20 17.53 -9.98
N THR A 857 6.58 16.89 -11.07
CA THR A 857 6.03 17.11 -12.43
C THR A 857 4.83 16.26 -12.76
N THR A 858 4.40 15.41 -11.83
CA THR A 858 3.23 14.53 -12.01
C THR A 858 1.99 15.32 -12.45
N GLY A 859 1.39 14.93 -13.57
CA GLY A 859 0.18 15.57 -14.12
C GLY A 859 0.37 17.00 -14.64
N LEU A 860 1.60 17.39 -14.94
CA LEU A 860 1.92 18.74 -15.43
C LEU A 860 2.17 18.73 -16.94
N HIS A 861 1.57 19.69 -17.62
CA HIS A 861 1.93 20.06 -18.99
C HIS A 861 3.30 20.74 -19.02
N PHE A 862 4.01 20.73 -20.14
CA PHE A 862 5.34 21.33 -20.34
C PHE A 862 5.44 22.79 -19.83
N GLU A 863 4.43 23.61 -20.07
CA GLU A 863 4.37 24.98 -19.57
C GLU A 863 4.25 25.05 -18.05
N ASP A 864 3.48 24.14 -17.43
CA ASP A 864 3.39 24.07 -15.97
C ASP A 864 4.73 23.62 -15.36
N ILE A 865 5.46 22.69 -16.02
CA ILE A 865 6.82 22.28 -15.63
C ILE A 865 7.77 23.48 -15.69
N ARG A 866 7.73 24.27 -16.76
CA ARG A 866 8.56 25.48 -16.90
C ARG A 866 8.33 26.44 -15.73
N VAL A 867 7.06 26.74 -15.41
CA VAL A 867 6.71 27.62 -14.29
C VAL A 867 7.19 27.05 -12.95
N LEU A 868 7.04 25.74 -12.73
CA LEU A 868 7.51 25.07 -11.51
C LEU A 868 9.04 25.19 -11.39
N MET A 869 9.76 24.90 -12.47
CA MET A 869 11.23 24.94 -12.48
C MET A 869 11.75 26.36 -12.26
N ASP A 870 11.13 27.37 -12.83
CA ASP A 870 11.46 28.78 -12.55
C ASP A 870 11.36 29.11 -11.05
N VAL A 871 10.37 28.57 -10.36
CA VAL A 871 10.20 28.75 -8.91
C VAL A 871 11.30 28.04 -8.13
N LEU A 872 11.63 26.79 -8.49
CA LEU A 872 12.65 26.00 -7.82
C LEU A 872 14.05 26.60 -8.03
N GLN A 873 14.36 27.06 -9.24
CA GLN A 873 15.60 27.76 -9.53
C GLN A 873 15.76 29.01 -8.66
N ARG A 874 14.71 29.84 -8.52
CA ARG A 874 14.73 31.01 -7.61
C ARG A 874 14.95 30.64 -6.14
N LEU A 875 14.48 29.48 -5.68
CA LEU A 875 14.77 29.00 -4.32
C LEU A 875 16.25 28.69 -4.15
N VAL A 876 16.85 28.02 -5.12
CA VAL A 876 18.30 27.72 -5.12
C VAL A 876 19.12 29.00 -5.21
N ASP A 877 18.72 29.98 -6.04
CA ASP A 877 19.40 31.29 -6.17
C ASP A 877 19.46 32.05 -4.85
N LYS A 878 18.54 31.79 -3.93
CA LYS A 878 18.56 32.37 -2.58
C LYS A 878 19.43 31.60 -1.58
N GLY A 879 20.17 30.57 -2.02
CA GLY A 879 21.08 29.77 -1.21
C GLY A 879 20.49 28.49 -0.66
N ASN A 880 19.22 28.16 -0.91
CA ASN A 880 18.59 26.92 -0.47
C ASN A 880 19.08 25.74 -1.30
N THR A 881 18.89 24.54 -0.74
CA THR A 881 19.16 23.28 -1.43
C THR A 881 17.85 22.61 -1.84
N VAL A 882 17.80 22.11 -3.06
CA VAL A 882 16.64 21.40 -3.57
C VAL A 882 17.05 20.03 -4.06
N ILE A 883 16.47 18.98 -3.49
CA ILE A 883 16.62 17.58 -3.93
C ILE A 883 15.29 17.12 -4.53
N ILE A 884 15.33 16.62 -5.75
CA ILE A 884 14.17 16.15 -6.49
C ILE A 884 14.36 14.68 -6.88
N ILE A 885 13.37 13.83 -6.58
CA ILE A 885 13.26 12.50 -7.20
C ILE A 885 12.47 12.70 -8.49
N GLU A 886 13.06 12.42 -9.65
CA GLU A 886 12.41 12.64 -10.94
C GLU A 886 12.84 11.70 -12.06
N HIS A 887 11.93 11.53 -13.03
CA HIS A 887 12.15 10.77 -14.25
C HIS A 887 11.98 11.64 -15.52
N ASN A 888 11.39 12.82 -15.38
CA ASN A 888 11.13 13.73 -16.48
C ASN A 888 12.45 14.37 -16.95
N LEU A 889 12.81 14.14 -18.23
CA LEU A 889 14.04 14.66 -18.83
C LEU A 889 14.09 16.19 -18.85
N ASP A 890 12.96 16.87 -18.97
CA ASP A 890 12.89 18.34 -18.91
C ASP A 890 13.33 18.90 -17.55
N VAL A 891 13.18 18.14 -16.46
CA VAL A 891 13.70 18.50 -15.13
C VAL A 891 15.14 18.06 -14.98
N ILE A 892 15.48 16.84 -15.40
CA ILE A 892 16.83 16.28 -15.26
C ILE A 892 17.86 17.16 -15.96
N LYS A 893 17.57 17.62 -17.18
CA LYS A 893 18.47 18.51 -17.92
C LYS A 893 18.70 19.89 -17.29
N LEU A 894 17.83 20.30 -16.33
CA LEU A 894 17.94 21.57 -15.61
C LEU A 894 18.69 21.47 -14.28
N ALA A 895 19.06 20.28 -13.86
CA ALA A 895 19.75 20.01 -12.59
C ALA A 895 21.16 20.64 -12.59
N ASP A 896 21.63 21.04 -11.42
CA ASP A 896 23.06 21.38 -11.22
C ASP A 896 23.87 20.09 -11.02
N TYR A 897 23.25 19.07 -10.39
CA TYR A 897 23.86 17.78 -10.11
C TYR A 897 22.82 16.65 -10.23
N ILE A 898 23.24 15.52 -10.78
CA ILE A 898 22.42 14.31 -10.95
C ILE A 898 23.03 13.15 -10.19
N ILE A 899 22.19 12.31 -9.59
CA ILE A 899 22.54 11.01 -9.04
C ILE A 899 21.65 9.98 -9.73
N ASP A 900 22.26 9.13 -10.58
CA ASP A 900 21.56 8.08 -11.32
C ASP A 900 21.69 6.73 -10.62
N MET A 901 20.54 6.13 -10.27
CA MET A 901 20.47 4.89 -9.51
C MET A 901 20.01 3.73 -10.39
N GLY A 902 20.66 2.57 -10.22
CA GLY A 902 20.35 1.39 -11.00
C GLY A 902 21.13 0.16 -10.58
N PRO A 903 21.47 -0.72 -11.55
CA PRO A 903 21.12 -0.69 -12.99
C PRO A 903 19.68 -1.11 -13.28
N GLU A 904 19.06 -1.95 -12.41
CA GLU A 904 17.69 -2.43 -12.56
C GLU A 904 16.83 -2.06 -11.34
N GLY A 905 15.58 -2.50 -11.31
CA GLY A 905 14.71 -2.42 -10.12
C GLY A 905 14.88 -3.64 -9.21
N GLY A 906 14.40 -3.54 -7.95
CA GLY A 906 14.44 -4.64 -6.98
C GLY A 906 15.85 -5.02 -6.56
N ASP A 907 16.13 -6.31 -6.41
CA ASP A 907 17.44 -6.83 -5.99
C ASP A 907 18.57 -6.52 -6.98
N GLY A 908 18.23 -6.31 -8.25
CA GLY A 908 19.17 -5.89 -9.29
C GLY A 908 19.55 -4.40 -9.22
N GLY A 909 18.92 -3.60 -8.36
CA GLY A 909 19.17 -2.17 -8.19
C GLY A 909 20.00 -1.82 -6.97
N GLY A 910 19.81 -0.63 -6.46
CA GLY A 910 20.37 -0.16 -5.19
C GLY A 910 21.81 0.32 -5.24
N GLN A 911 22.32 0.64 -6.43
CA GLN A 911 23.66 1.19 -6.64
C GLN A 911 23.58 2.57 -7.30
N ILE A 912 24.63 3.38 -7.12
CA ILE A 912 24.83 4.60 -7.89
C ILE A 912 25.62 4.19 -9.14
N LEU A 913 25.09 4.52 -10.32
CA LEU A 913 25.72 4.20 -11.61
C LEU A 913 26.59 5.36 -12.09
N SER A 914 26.03 6.57 -11.98
CA SER A 914 26.76 7.79 -12.36
C SER A 914 26.24 8.97 -11.52
N GLU A 915 27.14 9.92 -11.27
CA GLU A 915 26.85 11.16 -10.59
C GLU A 915 27.68 12.30 -11.19
N GLY A 916 27.15 13.50 -11.19
CA GLY A 916 27.82 14.66 -11.77
C GLY A 916 26.83 15.67 -12.36
N THR A 917 27.36 16.58 -13.17
CA THR A 917 26.53 17.49 -13.97
C THR A 917 25.74 16.71 -15.03
N PRO A 918 24.62 17.26 -15.56
CA PRO A 918 23.90 16.60 -16.65
C PRO A 918 24.77 16.24 -17.85
N GLU A 919 25.75 17.06 -18.16
CA GLU A 919 26.69 16.85 -19.26
C GLU A 919 27.64 15.67 -18.98
N GLU A 920 28.16 15.57 -17.76
CA GLU A 920 29.03 14.45 -17.33
C GLU A 920 28.27 13.12 -17.29
N VAL A 921 27.03 13.12 -16.76
CA VAL A 921 26.18 11.93 -16.72
C VAL A 921 25.80 11.47 -18.13
N ALA A 922 25.52 12.39 -19.06
CA ALA A 922 25.21 12.05 -20.46
C ALA A 922 26.36 11.34 -21.20
N GLU A 923 27.60 11.50 -20.74
CA GLU A 923 28.79 10.81 -21.29
C GLU A 923 29.07 9.45 -20.63
N SER A 924 28.36 9.13 -19.52
CA SER A 924 28.50 7.84 -18.85
C SER A 924 28.10 6.67 -19.76
N ALA A 925 28.85 5.58 -19.68
CA ALA A 925 28.55 4.34 -20.37
C ALA A 925 27.57 3.43 -19.57
N GLU A 926 27.31 3.75 -18.30
CA GLU A 926 26.55 2.92 -17.39
C GLU A 926 25.13 3.47 -17.22
N GLY A 927 24.14 2.59 -17.18
CA GLY A 927 22.74 2.94 -16.95
C GLY A 927 21.94 3.26 -18.21
N TYR A 928 20.68 3.61 -18.01
CA TYR A 928 19.75 3.93 -19.10
C TYR A 928 19.56 5.46 -19.25
N THR A 929 19.63 6.21 -18.17
CA THR A 929 19.45 7.67 -18.14
C THR A 929 20.41 8.40 -19.10
N PRO A 930 21.71 8.07 -19.17
CA PRO A 930 22.67 8.77 -20.04
C PRO A 930 22.25 8.80 -21.50
N ARG A 931 21.73 7.68 -22.03
CA ARG A 931 21.28 7.58 -23.42
C ARG A 931 20.20 8.60 -23.75
N PHE A 932 19.15 8.69 -22.94
CA PHE A 932 18.03 9.59 -23.15
C PHE A 932 18.42 11.05 -22.88
N LEU A 933 19.26 11.28 -21.87
CA LEU A 933 19.75 12.62 -21.52
C LEU A 933 20.62 13.21 -22.63
N LYS A 934 21.45 12.38 -23.28
CA LYS A 934 22.29 12.80 -24.41
C LYS A 934 21.46 13.26 -25.61
N GLU A 935 20.33 12.58 -25.86
CA GLU A 935 19.41 12.98 -26.94
C GLU A 935 18.75 14.35 -26.64
N GLU A 936 18.43 14.63 -25.36
CA GLU A 936 17.80 15.89 -24.92
C GLU A 936 18.81 17.07 -24.81
N LEU A 937 20.08 16.81 -24.49
CA LEU A 937 21.14 17.84 -24.42
C LEU A 937 21.77 18.14 -25.78
N GLY A 938 21.65 17.21 -26.75
CA GLY A 938 22.12 17.41 -28.12
C GLY A 938 21.26 18.46 -28.85
N GLU A 939 21.85 19.12 -29.86
CA GLU A 939 21.13 20.10 -30.68
C GLU A 939 19.82 19.52 -31.25
N PRO A 940 18.72 20.28 -31.27
CA PRO A 940 17.49 19.84 -31.91
C PRO A 940 17.82 19.41 -33.36
N LYS A 941 17.47 18.19 -33.72
CA LYS A 941 17.52 17.74 -35.12
C LYS A 941 16.68 18.72 -35.95
N GLY A 942 17.34 19.57 -36.68
CA GLY A 942 16.77 20.59 -37.57
C GLY A 942 15.86 20.00 -38.68
#